data_36195b9febe9fb7ddebce22b9b7b9b4f
#
_entry.id   36195b9febe9fb7ddebce22b9b7b9b4f
#
_cell.length_a   1.000
_cell.length_b   1.000
_cell.length_c   1.000
_cell.angle_alpha   90.00
_cell.angle_beta   90.00
_cell.angle_gamma   90.00
#
_symmetry.space_group_name_H-M   'P 1'
#
loop_
_entity.id
_entity.type
_entity.pdbx_description
1 polymer ?
#
loop_
_entity_poly.entity_id
_entity_poly.type
_entity_poly.pdbx_seq_one_letter_code
_entity_poly.pdbx_strand_id
1 'polypeptide(L)'
;MHSPTPQSLLVAGLTIGLACASLAADSVNIDVLQDDSKSIVLHYDFEDFQQKTVKVGEHAYTSITLPGEVNRLDAGFPSLPRVSRSVVIPAVADMDAVLISGDYEDIQGIDIVPSKGSIVRTVNPSDVPYTFDSVYDQNAFWPADVVELSDPYIMRSMRGITVRVNPFQYNPATGTLRVWKNITVGVDNIGVSRTNIMPYGSSKHDGGSAFHAIYSKHFLNYHRDLRSNPIMEEGSMLIISAPQFVDNMQPFVEHKESIGIPTTIVEMSSIGTTWSQVHAYIGDMYNSSDMVYVLLVGDSVHIPATVSAGGLSDPSYTKQAGNDNYPDLLIGRFSGNNDAQIDTQVQRTITYETEQWTLKDEYKIAQGASSNEGPGDDGEYDHEHMTNLGQKYLGWDKVDQWHQESEPSGSVSDFIDRWNAGVGHIQYTGHGWQEGWSNGAPVGNADVDQLTNTGMLPYVVTVGCVVGEYNYSGDCFAEKTQWATHNGQPTGSVVHYGSTIYQYWNEPMRGQDAMVDLMVAEDYFTMGALCAMGCVNMMDAYGQSGVDIFDTWIIFGDASLVISGTAQPPTGMRVSGSGLSSEGPLGGPFAPESTSFVLNNYEAYPLDYSVSENVSWLTLSGELSGQIPVGGSVEVVATVDQSVAATLGNGNYAGTVSFTNVTNNDGTTTKPVDITVGVPVAVYEWNMDTNPGWTYEGLWGWSSPTGNGGQYGNPDPIGGADGAYCVNYNPNGDYENSLSEVNVTTGAIDCSSLTDTSMKFDRYLNVETDFYDHAWIKISTDNQNWSTVWTNTGEVADSSWSQQEYDISGVADGEPTVYVRFVMGTTDSSWQYSGWNIDNFQIWGVDGDSEPVCAGDFDGNASVNVNDLLAVIQQWNNPYTVDDLLTVIANWNTTCP
;
A
#
# COMPACT_ATOMS: atom_id res chain seq x y z
N MET A 1 -25.90 -76.55 47.05
CA MET A 1 -26.68 -77.05 45.92
C MET A 1 -27.58 -75.85 45.42
N HIS A 2 -27.58 -75.55 44.23
CA HIS A 2 -28.26 -74.48 43.49
C HIS A 2 -27.42 -73.17 43.37
N SER A 3 -26.72 -73.04 42.24
CA SER A 3 -26.17 -71.87 41.76
C SER A 3 -27.28 -70.99 41.09
N PRO A 4 -27.23 -69.62 41.15
CA PRO A 4 -28.00 -68.82 40.31
C PRO A 4 -27.15 -68.32 39.12
N THR A 5 -27.72 -68.35 37.94
CA THR A 5 -27.32 -67.79 36.65
C THR A 5 -27.17 -66.27 36.71
N PRO A 6 -26.23 -65.70 35.99
CA PRO A 6 -26.11 -64.22 35.88
C PRO A 6 -27.08 -63.64 34.87
N GLN A 7 -27.82 -62.58 35.28
CA GLN A 7 -28.57 -61.70 34.42
C GLN A 7 -27.61 -60.78 33.62
N SER A 8 -27.75 -60.82 32.33
CA SER A 8 -27.13 -59.88 31.38
C SER A 8 -27.73 -58.49 31.51
N LEU A 9 -26.94 -57.55 31.99
CA LEU A 9 -27.23 -56.12 31.84
C LEU A 9 -26.92 -55.68 30.37
N LEU A 10 -27.95 -55.26 29.66
CA LEU A 10 -27.83 -54.57 28.40
C LEU A 10 -27.37 -53.12 28.73
N VAL A 11 -26.12 -52.77 28.46
CA VAL A 11 -25.66 -51.40 28.42
C VAL A 11 -25.93 -50.88 27.02
N ALA A 12 -26.92 -49.98 26.90
CA ALA A 12 -27.14 -49.17 25.68
C ALA A 12 -25.99 -48.18 25.60
N GLY A 13 -25.03 -48.44 24.74
CA GLY A 13 -24.01 -47.47 24.38
C GLY A 13 -24.61 -46.35 23.55
N LEU A 14 -24.67 -45.14 24.15
CA LEU A 14 -24.91 -43.90 23.45
C LEU A 14 -23.61 -43.56 22.74
N THR A 15 -23.50 -43.91 21.47
CA THR A 15 -22.47 -43.35 20.58
C THR A 15 -22.82 -41.91 20.30
N ILE A 16 -22.23 -40.99 21.08
CA ILE A 16 -22.12 -39.59 20.68
C ILE A 16 -21.13 -39.62 19.52
N GLY A 17 -21.64 -39.44 18.29
CA GLY A 17 -20.83 -39.11 17.15
C GLY A 17 -20.24 -37.73 17.39
N LEU A 18 -18.95 -37.67 17.75
CA LEU A 18 -18.17 -36.47 17.49
C LEU A 18 -18.16 -36.32 15.99
N ALA A 19 -18.97 -35.41 15.50
CA ALA A 19 -18.69 -34.76 14.22
C ALA A 19 -17.40 -33.96 14.44
N CYS A 20 -16.26 -34.48 13.97
CA CYS A 20 -15.15 -33.61 13.66
C CYS A 20 -15.67 -32.59 12.65
N ALA A 21 -15.92 -31.36 13.09
CA ALA A 21 -16.00 -30.25 12.19
C ALA A 21 -14.64 -30.21 11.47
N SER A 22 -14.61 -30.63 10.21
CA SER A 22 -13.49 -30.31 9.33
C SER A 22 -13.40 -28.79 9.31
N LEU A 23 -12.24 -28.25 9.64
CA LEU A 23 -11.85 -26.92 9.13
C LEU A 23 -12.32 -26.92 7.68
N ALA A 24 -13.15 -25.94 7.30
CA ALA A 24 -13.61 -25.82 5.94
C ALA A 24 -12.35 -25.73 5.07
N ALA A 25 -12.16 -26.73 4.21
CA ALA A 25 -11.12 -26.63 3.19
C ALA A 25 -11.51 -25.43 2.33
N ASP A 26 -10.50 -24.63 1.94
CA ASP A 26 -10.72 -23.53 1.01
C ASP A 26 -11.45 -24.06 -0.22
N SER A 27 -12.57 -23.45 -0.58
CA SER A 27 -13.40 -23.90 -1.71
C SER A 27 -12.73 -23.65 -3.06
N VAL A 28 -11.62 -22.93 -3.05
CA VAL A 28 -10.83 -22.58 -4.25
C VAL A 28 -9.35 -22.84 -3.96
N ASN A 29 -8.74 -23.72 -4.76
CA ASN A 29 -7.29 -23.89 -4.77
C ASN A 29 -6.70 -23.11 -5.95
N ILE A 30 -5.59 -22.37 -5.71
CA ILE A 30 -4.98 -21.51 -6.73
C ILE A 30 -3.48 -21.80 -6.81
N ASP A 31 -3.04 -22.22 -8.00
CA ASP A 31 -1.63 -22.46 -8.30
C ASP A 31 -1.08 -21.39 -9.25
N VAL A 32 0.09 -20.83 -8.91
CA VAL A 32 0.86 -19.98 -9.84
C VAL A 32 1.74 -20.87 -10.71
N LEU A 33 1.35 -21.08 -11.96
CA LEU A 33 2.05 -21.96 -12.91
C LEU A 33 3.21 -21.29 -13.62
N GLN A 34 3.13 -19.98 -13.81
CA GLN A 34 4.17 -19.14 -14.42
C GLN A 34 4.14 -17.77 -13.76
N ASP A 35 5.34 -17.21 -13.53
CA ASP A 35 5.51 -15.85 -13.03
C ASP A 35 6.79 -15.27 -13.62
N ASP A 36 6.63 -14.44 -14.65
CA ASP A 36 7.72 -13.71 -15.29
C ASP A 36 7.23 -12.34 -15.80
N SER A 37 8.15 -11.51 -16.29
CA SER A 37 7.85 -10.15 -16.74
C SER A 37 6.89 -10.06 -17.93
N LYS A 38 6.60 -11.17 -18.60
CA LYS A 38 5.75 -11.22 -19.80
C LYS A 38 4.37 -11.76 -19.50
N SER A 39 4.26 -12.71 -18.56
CA SER A 39 3.01 -13.38 -18.27
C SER A 39 3.02 -14.00 -16.88
N ILE A 40 1.89 -13.90 -16.18
CA ILE A 40 1.58 -14.63 -14.95
C ILE A 40 0.48 -15.61 -15.31
N VAL A 41 0.67 -16.90 -15.04
CA VAL A 41 -0.34 -17.91 -15.31
C VAL A 41 -0.85 -18.50 -14.02
N LEU A 42 -2.15 -18.34 -13.79
CA LEU A 42 -2.85 -18.81 -12.59
C LEU A 42 -3.78 -19.96 -12.98
N HIS A 43 -3.79 -21.00 -12.15
CA HIS A 43 -4.74 -22.10 -12.27
C HIS A 43 -5.62 -22.16 -11.04
N TYR A 44 -6.92 -22.21 -11.27
CA TYR A 44 -7.96 -22.26 -10.25
C TYR A 44 -8.70 -23.60 -10.33
N ASP A 45 -8.76 -24.33 -9.23
CA ASP A 45 -9.65 -25.48 -9.03
C ASP A 45 -10.75 -25.08 -8.06
N PHE A 46 -12.01 -25.34 -8.43
CA PHE A 46 -13.18 -25.02 -7.63
C PHE A 46 -13.78 -26.29 -7.04
N GLU A 47 -13.98 -26.29 -5.74
CA GLU A 47 -14.63 -27.38 -5.00
C GLU A 47 -16.16 -27.18 -4.98
N ASP A 48 -16.87 -27.94 -4.14
CA ASP A 48 -18.32 -27.96 -4.05
C ASP A 48 -18.88 -26.58 -3.61
N PHE A 49 -19.83 -26.06 -4.36
CA PHE A 49 -20.58 -24.86 -4.03
C PHE A 49 -21.92 -25.22 -3.36
N GLN A 50 -22.51 -24.26 -2.65
CA GLN A 50 -23.77 -24.43 -1.94
C GLN A 50 -24.93 -23.83 -2.74
N GLN A 51 -26.10 -24.45 -2.60
CA GLN A 51 -27.34 -23.98 -3.22
C GLN A 51 -28.45 -23.88 -2.16
N LYS A 52 -29.13 -22.73 -2.12
CA LYS A 52 -30.23 -22.48 -1.20
C LYS A 52 -31.42 -21.96 -1.97
N THR A 53 -32.62 -22.48 -1.69
CA THR A 53 -33.86 -21.99 -2.30
C THR A 53 -34.32 -20.70 -1.63
N VAL A 54 -34.55 -19.67 -2.44
CA VAL A 54 -35.06 -18.35 -2.04
C VAL A 54 -36.40 -18.11 -2.70
N LYS A 55 -37.44 -17.74 -1.93
CA LYS A 55 -38.77 -17.39 -2.46
C LYS A 55 -38.88 -15.91 -2.73
N VAL A 56 -39.24 -15.54 -3.95
CA VAL A 56 -39.56 -14.15 -4.33
C VAL A 56 -40.99 -14.14 -4.85
N GLY A 57 -41.93 -13.67 -4.03
CA GLY A 57 -43.34 -13.83 -4.29
C GLY A 57 -43.76 -15.31 -4.25
N GLU A 58 -44.38 -15.79 -5.33
CA GLU A 58 -44.76 -17.21 -5.49
C GLU A 58 -43.72 -18.06 -6.20
N HIS A 59 -42.63 -17.42 -6.72
CA HIS A 59 -41.57 -18.10 -7.49
C HIS A 59 -40.42 -18.51 -6.58
N ALA A 60 -39.80 -19.67 -6.87
CA ALA A 60 -38.65 -20.18 -6.16
C ALA A 60 -37.41 -19.97 -7.03
N TYR A 61 -36.45 -19.24 -6.50
CA TYR A 61 -35.13 -18.99 -7.09
C TYR A 61 -34.07 -19.76 -6.33
N THR A 62 -32.89 -19.88 -6.92
CA THR A 62 -31.71 -20.48 -6.32
C THR A 62 -30.70 -19.37 -5.98
N SER A 63 -30.22 -19.35 -4.75
CA SER A 63 -29.01 -18.63 -4.34
C SER A 63 -27.84 -19.57 -4.44
N ILE A 64 -26.71 -19.09 -4.99
CA ILE A 64 -25.45 -19.82 -5.10
C ILE A 64 -24.44 -19.14 -4.19
N THR A 65 -23.72 -19.92 -3.39
CA THR A 65 -22.56 -19.45 -2.60
C THR A 65 -21.38 -20.40 -2.78
N LEU A 66 -20.20 -19.84 -2.86
CA LEU A 66 -18.94 -20.54 -2.86
C LEU A 66 -18.26 -20.22 -1.52
N PRO A 67 -18.12 -21.18 -0.59
CA PRO A 67 -17.66 -20.88 0.75
C PRO A 67 -16.32 -20.13 0.77
N GLY A 68 -16.24 -19.07 1.55
CA GLY A 68 -15.05 -18.19 1.62
C GLY A 68 -14.90 -17.19 0.47
N GLU A 69 -15.83 -17.17 -0.51
CA GLU A 69 -15.81 -16.25 -1.63
C GLU A 69 -17.08 -15.39 -1.67
N VAL A 70 -16.95 -14.17 -2.17
CA VAL A 70 -18.05 -13.19 -2.17
C VAL A 70 -18.96 -13.30 -3.36
N ASN A 71 -20.24 -12.99 -3.17
CA ASN A 71 -21.15 -12.78 -4.29
C ASN A 71 -21.05 -11.35 -4.82
N ARG A 72 -21.21 -11.18 -6.13
CA ARG A 72 -21.29 -9.86 -6.79
C ARG A 72 -22.49 -9.06 -6.25
N LEU A 73 -22.26 -7.79 -5.97
CA LEU A 73 -23.29 -6.87 -5.44
C LEU A 73 -23.90 -5.95 -6.50
N ASP A 74 -23.95 -6.38 -7.76
CA ASP A 74 -24.61 -5.64 -8.84
C ASP A 74 -26.15 -5.73 -8.66
N ALA A 75 -26.78 -4.66 -8.19
CA ALA A 75 -28.21 -4.65 -7.84
C ALA A 75 -29.10 -5.04 -9.03
N GLY A 76 -29.95 -6.03 -8.85
CA GLY A 76 -30.85 -6.53 -9.88
C GLY A 76 -30.24 -7.57 -10.83
N PHE A 77 -28.93 -7.77 -10.83
CA PHE A 77 -28.26 -8.79 -11.63
C PHE A 77 -28.22 -10.14 -10.90
N PRO A 78 -28.02 -11.28 -11.59
CA PRO A 78 -27.91 -12.58 -10.94
C PRO A 78 -26.82 -12.58 -9.85
N SER A 79 -27.18 -12.98 -8.63
CA SER A 79 -26.26 -13.05 -7.50
C SER A 79 -25.38 -14.29 -7.64
N LEU A 80 -24.14 -14.11 -8.11
CA LEU A 80 -23.19 -15.18 -8.39
C LEU A 80 -21.86 -14.93 -7.69
N PRO A 81 -21.19 -15.98 -7.18
CA PRO A 81 -19.86 -15.87 -6.58
C PRO A 81 -18.78 -15.39 -7.55
N ARG A 82 -17.81 -14.65 -7.00
CA ARG A 82 -16.62 -14.18 -7.70
C ARG A 82 -15.39 -14.40 -6.81
N VAL A 83 -14.30 -14.89 -7.40
CA VAL A 83 -13.02 -15.04 -6.74
C VAL A 83 -12.12 -13.87 -7.10
N SER A 84 -11.61 -13.15 -6.13
CA SER A 84 -10.72 -11.99 -6.31
C SER A 84 -9.39 -12.25 -5.61
N ARG A 85 -8.29 -12.20 -6.36
CA ARG A 85 -6.94 -12.36 -5.82
C ARG A 85 -5.99 -11.40 -6.52
N SER A 86 -5.03 -10.88 -5.79
CA SER A 86 -4.05 -9.92 -6.31
C SER A 86 -2.73 -10.58 -6.65
N VAL A 87 -2.07 -10.03 -7.68
CA VAL A 87 -0.71 -10.42 -8.11
C VAL A 87 0.17 -9.19 -8.26
N VAL A 88 1.46 -9.34 -7.97
CA VAL A 88 2.47 -8.33 -8.29
C VAL A 88 2.71 -8.33 -9.79
N ILE A 89 2.77 -7.15 -10.38
CA ILE A 89 3.03 -6.95 -11.81
C ILE A 89 4.24 -6.04 -12.03
N PRO A 90 4.89 -6.09 -13.21
CA PRO A 90 6.02 -5.22 -13.49
C PRO A 90 5.66 -3.73 -13.38
N ALA A 91 6.64 -2.93 -12.97
CA ALA A 91 6.49 -1.53 -12.59
C ALA A 91 5.74 -0.65 -13.60
N VAL A 92 5.90 -0.92 -14.90
CA VAL A 92 5.32 -0.10 -15.99
C VAL A 92 4.46 -0.92 -16.97
N ALA A 93 4.23 -2.21 -16.71
CA ALA A 93 3.52 -3.07 -17.65
C ALA A 93 2.02 -2.72 -17.75
N ASP A 94 1.49 -2.77 -18.95
CA ASP A 94 0.06 -2.83 -19.22
C ASP A 94 -0.37 -4.29 -19.32
N MET A 95 -1.35 -4.68 -18.51
CA MET A 95 -1.72 -6.09 -18.34
C MET A 95 -3.10 -6.34 -18.91
N ASP A 96 -3.26 -7.47 -19.58
CA ASP A 96 -4.55 -7.97 -20.04
C ASP A 96 -4.76 -9.42 -19.59
N ALA A 97 -6.02 -9.80 -19.32
CA ALA A 97 -6.33 -11.14 -18.87
C ALA A 97 -6.95 -11.98 -19.99
N VAL A 98 -6.49 -13.22 -20.12
CA VAL A 98 -7.00 -14.16 -21.10
C VAL A 98 -7.34 -15.51 -20.46
N LEU A 99 -8.51 -16.05 -20.79
CA LEU A 99 -8.83 -17.44 -20.47
C LEU A 99 -8.01 -18.37 -21.37
N ILE A 100 -7.06 -19.10 -20.81
CA ILE A 100 -6.22 -20.06 -21.53
C ILE A 100 -6.99 -21.37 -21.74
N SER A 101 -7.57 -21.91 -20.67
CA SER A 101 -8.33 -23.16 -20.68
C SER A 101 -9.24 -23.29 -19.46
N GLY A 102 -10.17 -24.22 -19.50
CA GLY A 102 -11.00 -24.57 -18.35
C GLY A 102 -12.07 -25.60 -18.73
N ASP A 103 -12.52 -26.35 -17.74
CA ASP A 103 -13.59 -27.33 -17.86
C ASP A 103 -14.82 -26.84 -17.13
N TYR A 104 -15.99 -26.94 -17.78
CA TYR A 104 -17.25 -26.54 -17.17
C TYR A 104 -18.36 -27.56 -17.42
N GLU A 105 -19.44 -27.43 -16.64
CA GLU A 105 -20.70 -28.12 -16.90
C GLU A 105 -21.86 -27.11 -16.90
N ASP A 106 -22.88 -27.39 -17.71
CA ASP A 106 -24.10 -26.59 -17.82
C ASP A 106 -25.26 -27.30 -17.10
N ILE A 107 -25.79 -26.70 -16.04
CA ILE A 107 -26.94 -27.16 -15.24
C ILE A 107 -28.19 -26.44 -15.76
N GLN A 108 -29.21 -27.23 -16.11
CA GLN A 108 -30.45 -26.72 -16.72
C GLN A 108 -31.59 -26.57 -15.70
N GLY A 109 -32.45 -25.63 -15.94
CA GLY A 109 -33.70 -25.43 -15.15
C GLY A 109 -33.43 -24.78 -13.81
N ILE A 110 -32.41 -23.93 -13.74
CA ILE A 110 -32.04 -23.13 -12.57
C ILE A 110 -32.48 -21.68 -12.80
N ASP A 111 -33.17 -21.11 -11.81
CA ASP A 111 -33.50 -19.68 -11.76
C ASP A 111 -32.66 -19.03 -10.65
N ILE A 112 -31.71 -18.19 -11.00
CA ILE A 112 -30.82 -17.52 -10.02
C ILE A 112 -31.52 -16.28 -9.45
N VAL A 113 -31.43 -16.11 -8.12
CA VAL A 113 -31.97 -14.93 -7.44
C VAL A 113 -31.12 -13.69 -7.77
N PRO A 114 -31.71 -12.50 -7.99
CA PRO A 114 -30.93 -11.29 -8.20
C PRO A 114 -30.25 -10.82 -6.92
N SER A 115 -29.11 -10.14 -7.08
CA SER A 115 -28.45 -9.39 -6.01
C SER A 115 -29.30 -8.19 -5.59
N LYS A 116 -29.34 -7.91 -4.30
CA LYS A 116 -29.95 -6.68 -3.77
C LYS A 116 -29.00 -5.47 -3.78
N GLY A 117 -27.75 -5.67 -4.17
CA GLY A 117 -26.69 -4.66 -4.12
C GLY A 117 -26.10 -4.49 -2.72
N SER A 118 -25.21 -3.52 -2.59
CA SER A 118 -24.68 -3.10 -1.28
C SER A 118 -25.77 -2.33 -0.52
N ILE A 119 -26.06 -2.76 0.70
CA ILE A 119 -27.14 -2.21 1.54
C ILE A 119 -26.52 -1.63 2.81
N VAL A 120 -26.95 -0.43 3.21
CA VAL A 120 -26.53 0.21 4.46
C VAL A 120 -27.15 -0.51 5.65
N ARG A 121 -26.40 -0.73 6.74
CA ARG A 121 -26.88 -1.43 7.97
C ARG A 121 -28.04 -0.76 8.70
N THR A 122 -28.46 0.43 8.30
CA THR A 122 -29.68 1.06 8.83
C THR A 122 -30.98 0.45 8.28
N VAL A 123 -30.86 -0.44 7.28
CA VAL A 123 -32.00 -1.12 6.65
C VAL A 123 -31.72 -2.62 6.69
N ASN A 124 -32.65 -3.41 7.28
CA ASN A 124 -32.50 -4.86 7.28
C ASN A 124 -32.58 -5.42 5.85
N PRO A 125 -31.58 -6.17 5.36
CA PRO A 125 -31.58 -6.75 4.02
C PRO A 125 -32.82 -7.63 3.73
N SER A 126 -33.40 -8.27 4.74
CA SER A 126 -34.60 -9.07 4.60
C SER A 126 -35.82 -8.24 4.16
N ASP A 127 -35.88 -6.95 4.50
CA ASP A 127 -36.96 -6.03 4.18
C ASP A 127 -36.81 -5.39 2.78
N VAL A 128 -35.60 -5.47 2.18
CA VAL A 128 -35.32 -4.92 0.85
C VAL A 128 -35.91 -5.85 -0.22
N PRO A 129 -36.82 -5.37 -1.10
CA PRO A 129 -37.39 -6.20 -2.15
C PRO A 129 -36.33 -6.54 -3.22
N TYR A 130 -36.47 -7.72 -3.81
CA TYR A 130 -35.70 -8.07 -5.00
C TYR A 130 -36.17 -7.27 -6.22
N THR A 131 -35.21 -6.77 -6.98
CA THR A 131 -35.42 -6.12 -8.28
C THR A 131 -34.75 -6.96 -9.37
N PHE A 132 -35.20 -6.89 -10.60
CA PHE A 132 -34.66 -7.63 -11.72
C PHE A 132 -34.22 -6.63 -12.79
N ASP A 133 -32.96 -6.66 -13.15
CA ASP A 133 -32.42 -5.87 -14.25
C ASP A 133 -32.80 -6.48 -15.60
N SER A 134 -32.61 -5.71 -16.66
CA SER A 134 -32.88 -6.13 -18.04
C SER A 134 -32.04 -7.33 -18.50
N VAL A 135 -30.98 -7.68 -17.79
CA VAL A 135 -30.16 -8.88 -18.05
C VAL A 135 -31.00 -10.16 -17.98
N TYR A 136 -32.04 -10.17 -17.15
CA TYR A 136 -32.96 -11.32 -17.04
C TYR A 136 -33.82 -11.55 -18.29
N ASP A 137 -33.95 -10.56 -19.16
CA ASP A 137 -34.62 -10.66 -20.44
C ASP A 137 -33.71 -11.06 -21.62
N GLN A 138 -32.42 -11.23 -21.35
CA GLN A 138 -31.39 -11.47 -22.39
C GLN A 138 -31.09 -12.96 -22.55
N ASN A 139 -30.86 -13.37 -23.80
CA ASN A 139 -30.34 -14.73 -24.11
C ASN A 139 -28.84 -14.68 -24.23
N ALA A 140 -28.16 -14.45 -23.11
CA ALA A 140 -26.72 -14.39 -23.01
C ALA A 140 -26.29 -14.85 -21.60
N PHE A 141 -25.08 -15.35 -21.47
CA PHE A 141 -24.50 -15.62 -20.16
C PHE A 141 -24.09 -14.31 -19.47
N TRP A 142 -24.36 -14.21 -18.20
CA TRP A 142 -23.88 -13.16 -17.30
C TRP A 142 -23.20 -13.79 -16.08
N PRO A 143 -22.03 -13.26 -15.62
CA PRO A 143 -21.23 -12.27 -16.32
C PRO A 143 -20.73 -12.80 -17.68
N ALA A 144 -20.47 -11.90 -18.64
CA ALA A 144 -20.01 -12.30 -19.98
C ALA A 144 -18.59 -12.84 -19.94
N ASP A 145 -17.73 -12.16 -19.19
CA ASP A 145 -16.32 -12.48 -19.07
C ASP A 145 -16.06 -13.43 -17.89
N VAL A 146 -15.23 -14.43 -18.11
CA VAL A 146 -14.80 -15.39 -17.09
C VAL A 146 -13.73 -14.82 -16.18
N VAL A 147 -12.92 -13.90 -16.71
CA VAL A 147 -11.87 -13.20 -16.00
C VAL A 147 -11.90 -11.71 -16.30
N GLU A 148 -11.69 -10.90 -15.28
CA GLU A 148 -11.62 -9.44 -15.33
C GLU A 148 -10.41 -8.99 -14.51
N LEU A 149 -9.75 -7.89 -14.91
CA LEU A 149 -8.70 -7.23 -14.11
C LEU A 149 -9.24 -5.95 -13.47
N SER A 150 -8.71 -5.59 -12.31
CA SER A 150 -8.85 -4.23 -11.80
C SER A 150 -7.94 -3.27 -12.55
N ASP A 151 -8.06 -1.96 -12.31
CA ASP A 151 -6.96 -1.06 -12.60
C ASP A 151 -5.74 -1.45 -11.77
N PRO A 152 -4.51 -1.30 -12.29
CA PRO A 152 -3.30 -1.45 -11.51
C PRO A 152 -3.28 -0.47 -10.34
N TYR A 153 -2.70 -0.87 -9.21
CA TYR A 153 -2.54 -0.03 -8.03
C TYR A 153 -1.12 -0.13 -7.47
N ILE A 154 -0.75 0.84 -6.65
CA ILE A 154 0.51 0.85 -5.91
C ILE A 154 0.17 0.70 -4.42
N MET A 155 0.76 -0.30 -3.79
CA MET A 155 0.76 -0.45 -2.35
C MET A 155 2.21 -0.32 -1.90
N ARG A 156 2.59 0.89 -1.48
CA ARG A 156 3.92 1.29 -1.05
C ARG A 156 5.02 0.96 -2.09
N SER A 157 5.66 -0.20 -2.02
CA SER A 157 6.76 -0.62 -2.91
C SER A 157 6.37 -1.69 -3.93
N MET A 158 5.11 -2.09 -3.96
CA MET A 158 4.61 -3.13 -4.88
C MET A 158 3.53 -2.56 -5.79
N ARG A 159 3.66 -2.81 -7.08
CA ARG A 159 2.60 -2.57 -8.05
C ARG A 159 1.80 -3.85 -8.24
N GLY A 160 0.52 -3.77 -8.00
CA GLY A 160 -0.38 -4.91 -8.04
C GLY A 160 -1.54 -4.72 -9.00
N ILE A 161 -2.19 -5.85 -9.30
CA ILE A 161 -3.47 -5.90 -10.02
C ILE A 161 -4.33 -7.01 -9.44
N THR A 162 -5.64 -6.78 -9.30
CA THR A 162 -6.57 -7.81 -8.84
C THR A 162 -7.13 -8.59 -10.01
N VAL A 163 -6.93 -9.90 -10.00
CA VAL A 163 -7.51 -10.86 -10.95
C VAL A 163 -8.85 -11.33 -10.39
N ARG A 164 -9.93 -11.04 -11.09
CA ARG A 164 -11.31 -11.39 -10.72
C ARG A 164 -11.80 -12.49 -11.63
N VAL A 165 -12.04 -13.68 -11.06
CA VAL A 165 -12.53 -14.85 -11.79
C VAL A 165 -13.99 -15.11 -11.47
N ASN A 166 -14.81 -15.35 -12.49
CA ASN A 166 -16.23 -15.64 -12.42
C ASN A 166 -16.46 -17.14 -12.69
N PRO A 167 -16.44 -18.01 -11.66
CA PRO A 167 -16.60 -19.46 -11.88
C PRO A 167 -18.04 -19.87 -12.23
N PHE A 168 -18.98 -18.95 -12.13
CA PHE A 168 -20.39 -19.16 -12.45
C PHE A 168 -20.87 -18.15 -13.48
N GLN A 169 -21.57 -18.63 -14.50
CA GLN A 169 -22.22 -17.79 -15.51
C GLN A 169 -23.68 -18.28 -15.70
N TYR A 170 -24.63 -17.37 -15.73
CA TYR A 170 -26.04 -17.70 -15.82
C TYR A 170 -26.69 -17.10 -17.07
N ASN A 171 -27.42 -17.91 -17.83
CA ASN A 171 -28.30 -17.47 -18.94
C ASN A 171 -29.75 -17.52 -18.53
N PRO A 172 -30.39 -16.38 -18.22
CA PRO A 172 -31.78 -16.34 -17.74
C PRO A 172 -32.80 -16.86 -18.76
N ALA A 173 -32.62 -16.57 -20.05
CA ALA A 173 -33.57 -16.97 -21.09
C ALA A 173 -33.68 -18.49 -21.26
N THR A 174 -32.60 -19.22 -20.94
CA THR A 174 -32.57 -20.69 -21.04
C THR A 174 -32.64 -21.38 -19.69
N GLY A 175 -32.54 -20.63 -18.57
CA GLY A 175 -32.41 -21.19 -17.23
C GLY A 175 -31.16 -22.07 -17.07
N THR A 176 -30.06 -21.67 -17.69
CA THR A 176 -28.80 -22.43 -17.72
C THR A 176 -27.79 -21.78 -16.82
N LEU A 177 -27.31 -22.51 -15.81
CA LEU A 177 -26.16 -22.14 -14.99
C LEU A 177 -24.94 -22.89 -15.52
N ARG A 178 -23.93 -22.16 -15.95
CA ARG A 178 -22.60 -22.70 -16.27
C ARG A 178 -21.73 -22.65 -15.04
N VAL A 179 -21.15 -23.80 -14.69
CA VAL A 179 -20.27 -23.98 -13.54
C VAL A 179 -18.91 -24.44 -14.04
N TRP A 180 -17.89 -23.62 -13.88
CA TRP A 180 -16.52 -23.97 -14.17
C TRP A 180 -15.96 -24.83 -13.02
N LYS A 181 -15.28 -25.92 -13.36
CA LYS A 181 -14.62 -26.84 -12.42
C LYS A 181 -13.18 -26.43 -12.19
N ASN A 182 -12.57 -25.96 -13.23
CA ASN A 182 -11.24 -25.36 -13.21
C ASN A 182 -11.12 -24.28 -14.29
N ILE A 183 -10.22 -23.34 -14.05
CA ILE A 183 -9.94 -22.24 -14.98
C ILE A 183 -8.44 -21.96 -14.95
N THR A 184 -7.82 -21.86 -16.13
CA THR A 184 -6.44 -21.37 -16.27
C THR A 184 -6.48 -20.01 -16.94
N VAL A 185 -5.90 -19.01 -16.28
CA VAL A 185 -5.88 -17.61 -16.71
C VAL A 185 -4.44 -17.18 -16.97
N GLY A 186 -4.20 -16.51 -18.10
CA GLY A 186 -3.00 -15.73 -18.35
C GLY A 186 -3.25 -14.26 -18.04
N VAL A 187 -2.33 -13.64 -17.34
CA VAL A 187 -2.27 -12.18 -17.13
C VAL A 187 -1.02 -11.70 -17.87
N ASP A 188 -1.24 -11.23 -19.09
CA ASP A 188 -0.18 -11.00 -20.07
C ASP A 188 0.20 -9.53 -20.16
N ASN A 189 1.50 -9.25 -20.23
CA ASN A 189 2.01 -7.92 -20.48
C ASN A 189 1.82 -7.58 -21.97
N ILE A 190 0.93 -6.64 -22.26
CA ILE A 190 0.59 -6.22 -23.61
C ILE A 190 1.26 -4.91 -24.03
N GLY A 191 2.04 -4.29 -23.15
CA GLY A 191 2.71 -3.02 -23.43
C GLY A 191 3.07 -2.23 -22.19
N VAL A 192 3.16 -0.92 -22.35
CA VAL A 192 3.46 0.03 -21.26
C VAL A 192 2.17 0.71 -20.82
N SER A 193 1.89 0.61 -19.53
CA SER A 193 0.74 1.25 -18.89
C SER A 193 0.97 2.75 -18.70
N ARG A 194 -0.15 3.49 -18.54
CA ARG A 194 -0.15 4.88 -18.07
C ARG A 194 -0.82 5.04 -16.71
N THR A 195 -1.31 3.96 -16.14
CA THR A 195 -2.06 3.97 -14.88
C THR A 195 -1.20 3.41 -13.76
N ASN A 196 -1.01 4.20 -12.71
CA ASN A 196 -0.30 3.81 -11.50
C ASN A 196 1.02 3.07 -11.82
N ILE A 197 1.86 3.71 -12.63
CA ILE A 197 3.20 3.21 -12.94
C ILE A 197 4.15 3.54 -11.78
N MET A 198 5.07 2.64 -11.50
CA MET A 198 6.16 2.90 -10.55
C MET A 198 7.35 3.44 -11.33
N PRO A 199 7.81 4.67 -11.07
CA PRO A 199 9.02 5.19 -11.69
C PRO A 199 10.24 4.32 -11.36
N TYR A 200 11.20 4.25 -12.27
CA TYR A 200 12.49 3.60 -12.02
C TYR A 200 13.15 4.21 -10.77
N GLY A 201 13.59 3.37 -9.83
CA GLY A 201 14.20 3.83 -8.58
C GLY A 201 13.24 4.18 -7.44
N SER A 202 11.91 4.00 -7.62
CA SER A 202 10.94 4.18 -6.54
C SER A 202 10.96 3.07 -5.48
N SER A 203 11.78 2.04 -5.64
CA SER A 203 11.99 0.95 -4.66
C SER A 203 12.67 1.38 -3.36
N LYS A 204 12.82 2.68 -3.11
CA LYS A 204 13.44 3.24 -1.89
C LYS A 204 12.68 2.93 -0.59
N HIS A 205 11.46 2.42 -0.70
CA HIS A 205 10.63 2.14 0.46
C HIS A 205 10.47 0.64 0.65
N ASP A 206 11.53 -0.02 1.10
CA ASP A 206 11.34 -1.35 1.69
C ASP A 206 10.28 -1.21 2.78
N GLY A 207 9.16 -1.93 2.64
CA GLY A 207 7.97 -1.72 3.47
C GLY A 207 8.12 -2.16 4.92
N GLY A 208 9.33 -2.47 5.38
CA GLY A 208 9.53 -3.07 6.69
C GLY A 208 8.76 -4.39 6.84
N SER A 209 8.86 -5.00 7.99
CA SER A 209 8.21 -6.28 8.28
C SER A 209 6.68 -6.21 8.17
N ALA A 210 6.07 -5.08 8.51
CA ALA A 210 4.61 -4.89 8.44
C ALA A 210 4.07 -5.00 7.01
N PHE A 211 4.68 -4.30 6.05
CA PHE A 211 4.26 -4.39 4.65
C PHE A 211 4.65 -5.72 4.01
N HIS A 212 5.78 -6.32 4.37
CA HIS A 212 6.12 -7.66 3.91
C HIS A 212 5.12 -8.72 4.39
N ALA A 213 4.63 -8.61 5.63
CA ALA A 213 3.54 -9.45 6.12
C ALA A 213 2.27 -9.25 5.28
N ILE A 214 1.91 -8.00 4.96
CA ILE A 214 0.78 -7.69 4.07
C ILE A 214 1.01 -8.32 2.69
N TYR A 215 2.14 -8.08 2.04
CA TYR A 215 2.42 -8.58 0.68
C TYR A 215 2.38 -10.10 0.59
N SER A 216 2.93 -10.80 1.59
CA SER A 216 2.97 -12.27 1.62
C SER A 216 1.59 -12.92 1.71
N LYS A 217 0.59 -12.19 2.17
CA LYS A 217 -0.79 -12.67 2.29
C LYS A 217 -1.70 -12.13 1.18
N HIS A 218 -1.33 -10.98 0.62
CA HIS A 218 -2.13 -10.30 -0.39
C HIS A 218 -1.83 -10.75 -1.82
N PHE A 219 -0.56 -10.94 -2.16
CA PHE A 219 -0.14 -11.28 -3.52
C PHE A 219 0.19 -12.77 -3.68
N LEU A 220 -0.47 -13.43 -4.63
CA LEU A 220 -0.25 -14.85 -4.91
C LEU A 220 1.19 -15.19 -5.34
N ASN A 221 1.87 -14.24 -6.00
CA ASN A 221 3.21 -14.42 -6.56
C ASN A 221 4.31 -13.64 -5.80
N TYR A 222 4.04 -13.22 -4.56
CA TYR A 222 5.05 -12.59 -3.75
C TYR A 222 5.98 -13.65 -3.12
N HIS A 223 7.23 -13.70 -3.58
CA HIS A 223 8.21 -14.72 -3.20
C HIS A 223 9.40 -14.12 -2.43
N ARG A 224 9.16 -13.41 -1.35
CA ARG A 224 10.26 -13.15 -0.43
C ARG A 224 10.50 -14.40 0.41
N ASP A 225 11.76 -14.83 0.52
CA ASP A 225 12.17 -15.96 1.38
C ASP A 225 12.08 -15.55 2.86
N LEU A 226 10.85 -15.51 3.39
CA LEU A 226 10.53 -15.17 4.79
C LEU A 226 10.97 -16.29 5.77
N ARG A 227 12.08 -16.97 5.52
CA ARG A 227 12.65 -17.95 6.45
C ARG A 227 13.27 -17.32 7.70
N SER A 228 13.21 -16.01 7.83
CA SER A 228 13.53 -15.33 9.08
C SER A 228 12.27 -15.17 9.92
N ASN A 229 12.32 -15.56 11.21
CA ASN A 229 11.29 -15.27 12.19
C ASN A 229 10.76 -13.82 12.05
N PRO A 230 9.47 -13.58 12.32
CA PRO A 230 8.91 -12.23 12.28
C PRO A 230 9.75 -11.32 13.17
N ILE A 231 10.52 -10.49 12.53
CA ILE A 231 11.37 -9.51 13.17
C ILE A 231 10.47 -8.39 13.65
N MET A 232 10.77 -7.85 14.82
CA MET A 232 10.17 -6.61 15.27
C MET A 232 10.33 -5.56 14.17
N GLU A 233 9.30 -4.80 13.96
CA GLU A 233 9.05 -3.99 12.81
C GLU A 233 10.15 -3.02 12.49
N GLU A 234 10.65 -3.13 11.30
CA GLU A 234 11.50 -2.14 10.67
C GLU A 234 10.57 -1.07 10.08
N GLY A 235 10.87 0.15 10.37
CA GLY A 235 10.12 1.33 9.92
C GLY A 235 10.04 2.38 11.03
N SER A 236 9.95 3.62 10.63
CA SER A 236 9.85 4.74 11.57
C SER A 236 8.40 5.20 11.73
N MET A 237 8.15 5.95 12.80
CA MET A 237 6.86 6.55 13.14
C MET A 237 6.92 8.06 13.05
N LEU A 238 5.92 8.65 12.38
CA LEU A 238 5.63 10.08 12.42
C LEU A 238 4.44 10.33 13.34
N ILE A 239 4.65 11.13 14.39
CA ILE A 239 3.57 11.64 15.24
C ILE A 239 3.26 13.07 14.82
N ILE A 240 2.02 13.35 14.45
CA ILE A 240 1.52 14.71 14.22
C ILE A 240 0.62 15.07 15.38
N SER A 241 1.09 15.99 16.24
CA SER A 241 0.43 16.33 17.49
C SER A 241 -0.14 17.74 17.47
N ALA A 242 -1.31 17.89 18.08
CA ALA A 242 -1.76 19.22 18.47
C ALA A 242 -0.72 19.88 19.41
N PRO A 243 -0.49 21.20 19.31
CA PRO A 243 0.57 21.88 20.07
C PRO A 243 0.53 21.64 21.57
N GLN A 244 -0.66 21.59 22.15
CA GLN A 244 -0.85 21.40 23.59
C GLN A 244 -0.51 19.99 24.09
N PHE A 245 -0.42 18.99 23.21
CA PHE A 245 -0.23 17.58 23.59
C PHE A 245 1.19 17.05 23.31
N VAL A 246 2.09 17.86 22.77
CA VAL A 246 3.46 17.44 22.42
C VAL A 246 4.21 16.94 23.66
N ASP A 247 4.10 17.64 24.79
CA ASP A 247 4.77 17.23 26.03
C ASP A 247 4.20 15.93 26.62
N ASN A 248 2.88 15.68 26.45
CA ASN A 248 2.23 14.46 26.89
C ASN A 248 2.72 13.22 26.13
N MET A 249 3.17 13.41 24.90
CA MET A 249 3.65 12.31 24.02
C MET A 249 5.10 11.90 24.31
N GLN A 250 5.90 12.66 25.05
CA GLN A 250 7.31 12.33 25.28
C GLN A 250 7.54 10.93 25.86
N PRO A 251 6.78 10.44 26.86
CA PRO A 251 6.94 9.07 27.35
C PRO A 251 6.64 8.01 26.28
N PHE A 252 5.71 8.30 25.37
CA PHE A 252 5.40 7.40 24.25
C PHE A 252 6.54 7.36 23.22
N VAL A 253 7.11 8.52 22.86
CA VAL A 253 8.27 8.62 21.96
C VAL A 253 9.45 7.83 22.54
N GLU A 254 9.82 8.09 23.80
CA GLU A 254 10.92 7.39 24.48
C GLU A 254 10.67 5.86 24.52
N HIS A 255 9.41 5.44 24.74
CA HIS A 255 9.06 4.04 24.73
C HIS A 255 9.22 3.40 23.37
N LYS A 256 8.67 4.03 22.30
CA LYS A 256 8.77 3.52 20.92
C LYS A 256 10.23 3.42 20.45
N GLU A 257 11.04 4.43 20.72
CA GLU A 257 12.47 4.38 20.44
C GLU A 257 13.16 3.24 21.20
N SER A 258 12.78 3.01 22.46
CA SER A 258 13.36 1.93 23.28
C SER A 258 13.05 0.53 22.77
N ILE A 259 11.95 0.35 22.04
CA ILE A 259 11.55 -0.93 21.42
C ILE A 259 11.92 -1.01 19.93
N GLY A 260 12.73 -0.06 19.42
CA GLY A 260 13.31 -0.11 18.08
C GLY A 260 12.47 0.52 16.98
N ILE A 261 11.50 1.38 17.32
CA ILE A 261 10.72 2.17 16.35
C ILE A 261 11.20 3.63 16.40
N PRO A 262 12.09 4.08 15.48
CA PRO A 262 12.50 5.48 15.43
C PRO A 262 11.28 6.38 15.29
N THR A 263 11.13 7.36 16.19
CA THR A 263 9.89 8.13 16.29
C THR A 263 10.17 9.63 16.22
N THR A 264 9.52 10.29 15.25
CA THR A 264 9.59 11.76 15.09
C THR A 264 8.25 12.36 15.47
N ILE A 265 8.25 13.35 16.36
CA ILE A 265 7.05 14.12 16.70
C ILE A 265 7.12 15.50 16.06
N VAL A 266 6.03 15.91 15.44
CA VAL A 266 5.88 17.22 14.78
C VAL A 266 4.61 17.90 15.26
N GLU A 267 4.74 19.17 15.57
CA GLU A 267 3.64 20.02 16.01
C GLU A 267 2.79 20.44 14.79
N MET A 268 1.47 20.21 14.85
CA MET A 268 0.53 20.55 13.78
C MET A 268 0.65 22.00 13.30
N SER A 269 0.92 22.93 14.21
CA SER A 269 1.06 24.36 13.90
C SER A 269 2.23 24.67 12.95
N SER A 270 3.24 23.80 12.88
CA SER A 270 4.38 23.95 11.96
C SER A 270 4.09 23.43 10.55
N ILE A 271 3.05 22.60 10.39
CA ILE A 271 2.66 22.02 9.09
C ILE A 271 1.62 22.92 8.41
N GLY A 272 0.58 23.32 9.14
CA GLY A 272 -0.54 24.09 8.62
C GLY A 272 -1.84 23.81 9.37
N THR A 273 -2.99 24.07 8.74
CA THR A 273 -4.31 23.95 9.38
C THR A 273 -5.32 23.17 8.54
N THR A 274 -4.91 22.66 7.37
CA THR A 274 -5.80 21.96 6.45
C THR A 274 -5.35 20.51 6.24
N TRP A 275 -6.30 19.63 5.90
CA TRP A 275 -6.01 18.26 5.56
C TRP A 275 -4.95 18.16 4.44
N SER A 276 -5.07 18.94 3.37
CA SER A 276 -4.15 18.89 2.24
C SER A 276 -2.70 19.27 2.61
N GLN A 277 -2.51 20.21 3.56
CA GLN A 277 -1.17 20.54 4.05
C GLN A 277 -0.56 19.38 4.85
N VAL A 278 -1.37 18.73 5.70
CA VAL A 278 -0.91 17.57 6.48
C VAL A 278 -0.63 16.38 5.55
N HIS A 279 -1.51 16.13 4.56
CA HIS A 279 -1.32 15.07 3.58
C HIS A 279 -0.02 15.28 2.77
N ALA A 280 0.23 16.50 2.31
CA ALA A 280 1.47 16.83 1.60
C ALA A 280 2.70 16.65 2.49
N TYR A 281 2.65 17.08 3.75
CA TYR A 281 3.75 16.88 4.70
C TYR A 281 4.05 15.38 4.94
N ILE A 282 3.00 14.57 5.10
CA ILE A 282 3.13 13.10 5.21
C ILE A 282 3.78 12.54 3.94
N GLY A 283 3.39 13.05 2.74
CA GLY A 283 3.98 12.68 1.48
C GLY A 283 5.48 13.01 1.37
N ASP A 284 5.88 14.21 1.82
CA ASP A 284 7.29 14.60 1.86
C ASP A 284 8.10 13.69 2.78
N MET A 285 7.55 13.34 3.96
CA MET A 285 8.18 12.40 4.89
C MET A 285 8.21 10.98 4.34
N TYR A 286 7.15 10.53 3.69
CA TYR A 286 7.08 9.25 3.00
C TYR A 286 8.17 9.13 1.94
N ASN A 287 8.37 10.17 1.14
CA ASN A 287 9.36 10.19 0.05
C ASN A 287 10.82 10.32 0.54
N SER A 288 11.05 10.81 1.76
CA SER A 288 12.39 11.11 2.28
C SER A 288 12.87 10.19 3.41
N SER A 289 12.04 9.24 3.87
CA SER A 289 12.37 8.36 4.99
C SER A 289 11.74 6.97 4.82
N ASP A 290 12.10 6.04 5.68
CA ASP A 290 11.50 4.69 5.80
C ASP A 290 10.26 4.65 6.71
N MET A 291 9.53 5.76 6.81
CA MET A 291 8.33 5.89 7.63
C MET A 291 7.27 4.86 7.22
N VAL A 292 6.80 4.09 8.20
CA VAL A 292 5.73 3.09 8.06
C VAL A 292 4.47 3.53 8.80
N TYR A 293 4.63 4.17 9.96
CA TYR A 293 3.52 4.49 10.85
C TYR A 293 3.27 6.00 10.94
N VAL A 294 1.99 6.35 11.00
CA VAL A 294 1.52 7.71 11.33
C VAL A 294 0.61 7.64 12.54
N LEU A 295 0.85 8.47 13.53
CA LEU A 295 -0.04 8.65 14.68
C LEU A 295 -0.51 10.10 14.75
N LEU A 296 -1.83 10.29 14.66
CA LEU A 296 -2.46 11.59 14.81
C LEU A 296 -2.87 11.80 16.27
N VAL A 297 -2.46 12.92 16.90
CA VAL A 297 -2.70 13.18 18.32
C VAL A 297 -3.56 14.42 18.51
N GLY A 298 -4.81 14.18 18.88
CA GLY A 298 -5.88 15.17 19.04
C GLY A 298 -7.15 14.79 18.29
N ASP A 299 -8.26 15.39 18.69
CA ASP A 299 -9.57 15.25 18.03
C ASP A 299 -9.59 15.95 16.64
N SER A 300 -10.67 15.78 15.89
CA SER A 300 -10.91 16.39 14.56
C SER A 300 -10.76 17.92 14.53
N VAL A 301 -11.02 18.56 15.64
CA VAL A 301 -10.82 20.04 15.81
C VAL A 301 -9.35 20.43 15.91
N HIS A 302 -8.48 19.49 16.23
CA HIS A 302 -7.04 19.72 16.40
C HIS A 302 -6.25 19.26 15.17
N ILE A 303 -6.53 18.05 14.69
CA ILE A 303 -5.89 17.45 13.50
C ILE A 303 -7.01 17.20 12.47
N PRO A 304 -7.05 17.98 11.39
CA PRO A 304 -8.12 17.88 10.40
C PRO A 304 -8.12 16.52 9.71
N ALA A 305 -9.29 16.08 9.27
CA ALA A 305 -9.45 14.92 8.40
C ALA A 305 -10.24 15.31 7.14
N THR A 306 -10.10 14.57 6.07
CA THR A 306 -10.95 14.73 4.89
C THR A 306 -12.28 14.01 5.09
N VAL A 307 -13.23 14.24 4.19
CA VAL A 307 -14.51 13.53 4.16
C VAL A 307 -14.48 12.53 3.01
N SER A 308 -14.69 11.25 3.30
CA SER A 308 -14.91 10.19 2.33
C SER A 308 -16.20 9.45 2.66
N ALA A 309 -16.98 9.07 1.66
CA ALA A 309 -18.25 8.36 1.81
C ALA A 309 -19.22 8.98 2.84
N GLY A 310 -19.05 10.27 3.15
CA GLY A 310 -19.88 11.02 4.10
C GLY A 310 -19.39 11.02 5.55
N GLY A 311 -18.27 10.37 5.88
CA GLY A 311 -17.62 10.39 7.19
C GLY A 311 -16.21 10.96 7.15
N LEU A 312 -15.61 11.24 8.30
CA LEU A 312 -14.21 11.62 8.40
C LEU A 312 -13.29 10.42 8.10
N SER A 313 -12.17 10.70 7.44
CA SER A 313 -11.23 9.69 6.98
C SER A 313 -9.80 10.02 7.41
N ASP A 314 -9.27 9.23 8.33
CA ASP A 314 -7.83 9.19 8.60
C ASP A 314 -7.08 8.29 7.59
N PRO A 315 -7.64 7.14 7.11
CA PRO A 315 -6.98 6.31 6.10
C PRO A 315 -6.67 7.03 4.79
N SER A 316 -7.39 8.10 4.45
CA SER A 316 -7.04 8.95 3.29
C SER A 316 -5.65 9.59 3.38
N TYR A 317 -5.05 9.70 4.57
CA TYR A 317 -3.66 10.14 4.73
C TYR A 317 -2.63 9.08 4.31
N THR A 318 -3.02 7.82 4.21
CA THR A 318 -2.10 6.73 3.87
C THR A 318 -1.89 6.53 2.37
N LYS A 319 -2.68 7.20 1.53
CA LYS A 319 -2.66 7.08 0.06
C LYS A 319 -1.65 8.08 -0.50
N GLN A 320 -0.38 7.68 -0.64
CA GLN A 320 0.74 8.56 -0.99
C GLN A 320 1.35 8.22 -2.36
N ALA A 321 1.33 6.95 -2.76
CA ALA A 321 1.85 6.49 -4.05
C ALA A 321 0.70 6.13 -5.00
N GLY A 322 0.84 6.46 -6.28
CA GLY A 322 -0.21 6.20 -7.26
C GLY A 322 -1.43 7.15 -7.14
N ASN A 323 -2.43 6.86 -7.94
CA ASN A 323 -3.75 7.48 -7.86
C ASN A 323 -4.79 6.38 -7.64
N ASP A 324 -4.66 5.67 -6.54
CA ASP A 324 -5.49 4.52 -6.18
C ASP A 324 -5.95 4.59 -4.72
N ASN A 325 -6.45 3.50 -4.17
CA ASN A 325 -7.04 3.49 -2.84
C ASN A 325 -6.31 2.56 -1.85
N TYR A 326 -5.19 1.97 -2.26
CA TYR A 326 -4.43 1.08 -1.38
C TYR A 326 -3.53 1.87 -0.43
N PRO A 327 -3.32 1.38 0.81
CA PRO A 327 -2.52 2.10 1.79
C PRO A 327 -1.02 1.95 1.52
N ASP A 328 -0.27 3.04 1.61
CA ASP A 328 1.19 3.08 1.59
C ASP A 328 1.80 3.22 2.98
N LEU A 329 0.98 3.56 3.97
CA LEU A 329 1.31 3.79 5.36
C LEU A 329 0.24 3.17 6.27
N LEU A 330 0.58 2.96 7.54
CA LEU A 330 -0.34 2.49 8.56
C LEU A 330 -0.62 3.63 9.54
N ILE A 331 -1.90 3.93 9.80
CA ILE A 331 -2.29 5.11 10.56
C ILE A 331 -3.19 4.76 11.73
N GLY A 332 -2.97 5.46 12.87
CA GLY A 332 -3.83 5.43 14.03
C GLY A 332 -4.05 6.83 14.59
N ARG A 333 -4.99 6.94 15.53
CA ARG A 333 -5.33 8.20 16.19
C ARG A 333 -5.42 8.04 17.69
N PHE A 334 -4.71 8.92 18.42
CA PHE A 334 -4.99 9.23 19.82
C PHE A 334 -5.93 10.43 19.84
N SER A 335 -7.24 10.18 19.68
CA SER A 335 -8.24 11.23 19.77
C SER A 335 -8.37 11.74 21.20
N GLY A 336 -8.45 13.04 21.40
CA GLY A 336 -8.59 13.62 22.72
C GLY A 336 -8.66 15.14 22.69
N ASN A 337 -9.32 15.70 23.71
CA ASN A 337 -9.59 17.14 23.84
C ASN A 337 -8.84 17.79 25.02
N ASN A 338 -8.16 16.99 25.84
CA ASN A 338 -7.41 17.45 27.01
C ASN A 338 -6.28 16.49 27.38
N ASP A 339 -5.33 16.97 28.19
CA ASP A 339 -4.13 16.25 28.60
C ASP A 339 -4.45 14.88 29.21
N ALA A 340 -5.45 14.79 30.08
CA ALA A 340 -5.79 13.54 30.78
C ALA A 340 -6.24 12.43 29.80
N GLN A 341 -6.93 12.80 28.71
CA GLN A 341 -7.34 11.84 27.68
C GLN A 341 -6.13 11.33 26.87
N ILE A 342 -5.18 12.21 26.56
CA ILE A 342 -3.94 11.82 25.86
C ILE A 342 -3.02 11.01 26.80
N ASP A 343 -2.80 11.46 28.03
CA ASP A 343 -2.00 10.73 29.02
C ASP A 343 -2.52 9.31 29.24
N THR A 344 -3.86 9.14 29.27
CA THR A 344 -4.48 7.82 29.41
C THR A 344 -4.16 6.92 28.22
N GLN A 345 -4.16 7.44 26.98
CA GLN A 345 -3.85 6.68 25.77
C GLN A 345 -2.36 6.32 25.67
N VAL A 346 -1.49 7.24 26.07
CA VAL A 346 -0.05 6.98 26.21
C VAL A 346 0.20 5.89 27.26
N GLN A 347 -0.38 6.04 28.46
CA GLN A 347 -0.18 5.08 29.55
C GLN A 347 -0.68 3.68 29.16
N ARG A 348 -1.88 3.55 28.54
CA ARG A 348 -2.44 2.23 28.16
C ARG A 348 -1.58 1.50 27.15
N THR A 349 -1.04 2.23 26.16
CA THR A 349 -0.19 1.61 25.12
C THR A 349 1.13 1.12 25.73
N ILE A 350 1.80 1.96 26.53
CA ILE A 350 3.04 1.56 27.21
C ILE A 350 2.79 0.38 28.15
N THR A 351 1.73 0.42 28.96
CA THR A 351 1.39 -0.68 29.88
C THR A 351 1.09 -1.98 29.12
N TYR A 352 0.38 -1.87 27.99
CA TYR A 352 0.10 -3.03 27.16
C TYR A 352 1.38 -3.65 26.60
N GLU A 353 2.28 -2.86 26.04
CA GLU A 353 3.50 -3.36 25.40
C GLU A 353 4.57 -3.84 26.43
N THR A 354 4.57 -3.32 27.67
CA THR A 354 5.56 -3.67 28.68
C THR A 354 5.07 -4.75 29.66
N GLU A 355 3.86 -4.61 30.18
CA GLU A 355 3.34 -5.48 31.23
C GLU A 355 2.37 -6.54 30.70
N GLN A 356 1.38 -6.12 29.91
CA GLN A 356 0.32 -7.03 29.45
C GLN A 356 0.78 -7.94 28.32
N TRP A 357 1.80 -7.54 27.54
CA TRP A 357 2.42 -8.39 26.54
C TRP A 357 2.94 -9.72 27.08
N THR A 358 3.36 -9.74 28.34
CA THR A 358 3.82 -10.98 29.02
C THR A 358 2.70 -11.97 29.32
N LEU A 359 1.44 -11.54 29.28
CA LEU A 359 0.23 -12.32 29.56
C LEU A 359 -0.37 -12.92 28.29
N LYS A 360 0.45 -13.26 27.30
CA LYS A 360 0.00 -13.70 25.97
C LYS A 360 -0.99 -14.86 25.96
N ASP A 361 -0.86 -15.81 26.89
CA ASP A 361 -1.77 -16.95 26.95
C ASP A 361 -3.13 -16.55 27.53
N GLU A 362 -3.15 -15.62 28.49
CA GLU A 362 -4.36 -15.02 29.05
C GLU A 362 -5.10 -14.17 28.00
N TYR A 363 -4.37 -13.59 27.04
CA TYR A 363 -4.97 -12.82 25.93
C TYR A 363 -5.68 -13.69 24.89
N LYS A 364 -5.48 -15.02 24.89
CA LYS A 364 -6.20 -15.95 24.02
C LYS A 364 -7.64 -16.19 24.48
N ILE A 365 -8.34 -15.13 24.82
CA ILE A 365 -9.74 -15.12 25.22
C ILE A 365 -10.48 -14.14 24.34
N ALA A 366 -11.45 -14.60 23.56
CA ALA A 366 -12.29 -13.78 22.72
C ALA A 366 -13.73 -13.71 23.24
N GLN A 367 -14.37 -12.58 23.04
CA GLN A 367 -15.77 -12.33 23.35
C GLN A 367 -16.45 -11.69 22.16
N GLY A 368 -17.68 -12.10 21.85
CA GLY A 368 -18.42 -11.57 20.71
C GLY A 368 -19.87 -11.25 21.02
N ALA A 369 -20.39 -10.22 20.36
CA ALA A 369 -21.83 -9.90 20.40
C ALA A 369 -22.32 -9.54 19.01
N SER A 370 -23.57 -9.92 18.69
CA SER A 370 -24.14 -9.68 17.36
C SER A 370 -25.65 -9.44 17.39
N SER A 371 -26.16 -8.80 16.34
CA SER A 371 -27.58 -8.81 16.03
C SER A 371 -28.01 -10.20 15.49
N ASN A 372 -29.31 -10.38 15.24
CA ASN A 372 -29.85 -11.53 14.52
C ASN A 372 -30.38 -11.14 13.12
N GLU A 373 -30.05 -9.95 12.64
CA GLU A 373 -30.47 -9.42 11.35
C GLU A 373 -29.50 -9.84 10.24
N GLY A 374 -29.91 -9.64 8.99
CA GLY A 374 -29.12 -10.01 7.80
C GLY A 374 -30.01 -10.36 6.61
N PRO A 375 -29.49 -11.10 5.63
CA PRO A 375 -28.09 -11.60 5.53
C PRO A 375 -27.09 -10.53 5.02
N GLY A 376 -25.83 -10.70 5.39
CA GLY A 376 -24.67 -9.97 4.88
C GLY A 376 -23.77 -10.83 3.99
N ASP A 377 -22.44 -10.74 4.22
CA ASP A 377 -21.43 -11.52 3.48
C ASP A 377 -21.68 -13.02 3.58
N ASP A 378 -21.35 -13.78 2.55
CA ASP A 378 -21.58 -15.23 2.43
C ASP A 378 -23.07 -15.65 2.61
N GLY A 379 -24.00 -14.68 2.63
CA GLY A 379 -25.40 -14.90 2.92
C GLY A 379 -25.69 -15.21 4.39
N GLU A 380 -24.79 -14.87 5.28
CA GLU A 380 -24.87 -15.07 6.73
C GLU A 380 -25.66 -13.97 7.42
N TYR A 381 -26.44 -14.35 8.44
CA TYR A 381 -26.96 -13.40 9.41
C TYR A 381 -25.85 -13.00 10.41
N ASP A 382 -25.93 -11.84 11.03
CA ASP A 382 -24.91 -11.37 11.98
C ASP A 382 -24.56 -12.40 13.07
N HIS A 383 -25.54 -13.13 13.60
CA HIS A 383 -25.30 -14.15 14.60
C HIS A 383 -24.67 -15.44 14.01
N GLU A 384 -24.93 -15.77 12.75
CA GLU A 384 -24.27 -16.86 12.04
C GLU A 384 -22.79 -16.49 11.79
N HIS A 385 -22.55 -15.29 11.31
CA HIS A 385 -21.23 -14.73 11.14
C HIS A 385 -20.43 -14.75 12.46
N MET A 386 -20.99 -14.24 13.55
CA MET A 386 -20.33 -14.25 14.85
C MET A 386 -20.05 -15.67 15.35
N THR A 387 -20.94 -16.63 15.06
CA THR A 387 -20.73 -18.04 15.38
C THR A 387 -19.54 -18.62 14.59
N ASN A 388 -19.45 -18.29 13.31
CA ASN A 388 -18.36 -18.72 12.44
C ASN A 388 -17.02 -18.09 12.86
N LEU A 389 -16.99 -16.81 13.20
CA LEU A 389 -15.83 -16.16 13.80
C LEU A 389 -15.40 -16.93 15.10
N GLY A 390 -16.34 -17.24 15.96
CA GLY A 390 -16.06 -18.02 17.19
C GLY A 390 -15.48 -19.40 16.92
N GLN A 391 -15.89 -20.05 15.82
CA GLN A 391 -15.29 -21.33 15.42
C GLN A 391 -13.86 -21.21 14.96
N LYS A 392 -13.49 -20.08 14.32
CA LYS A 392 -12.10 -19.79 13.96
C LYS A 392 -11.19 -19.70 15.20
N TYR A 393 -11.70 -19.21 16.32
CA TYR A 393 -11.00 -19.15 17.61
C TYR A 393 -10.90 -20.49 18.37
N LEU A 394 -11.26 -21.64 17.80
CA LEU A 394 -11.28 -22.94 18.52
C LEU A 394 -9.93 -23.39 19.09
N GLY A 395 -8.83 -22.85 18.65
CA GLY A 395 -7.49 -23.08 19.25
C GLY A 395 -7.23 -22.25 20.50
N TRP A 396 -8.12 -21.34 20.89
CA TRP A 396 -7.98 -20.44 22.01
C TRP A 396 -8.58 -21.02 23.28
N ASP A 397 -8.09 -20.59 24.45
CA ASP A 397 -8.47 -21.14 25.75
C ASP A 397 -9.95 -20.93 26.06
N LYS A 398 -10.53 -19.82 25.59
CA LYS A 398 -11.92 -19.48 25.85
C LYS A 398 -12.50 -18.56 24.78
N VAL A 399 -13.71 -18.88 24.33
CA VAL A 399 -14.53 -18.05 23.45
C VAL A 399 -15.91 -17.90 24.08
N ASP A 400 -16.26 -16.67 24.45
CA ASP A 400 -17.59 -16.33 24.97
C ASP A 400 -18.34 -15.47 23.94
N GLN A 401 -19.57 -15.84 23.60
CA GLN A 401 -20.39 -15.14 22.60
C GLN A 401 -21.77 -14.82 23.15
N TRP A 402 -22.28 -13.64 22.82
CA TRP A 402 -23.63 -13.20 23.15
C TRP A 402 -24.35 -12.77 21.88
N HIS A 403 -25.39 -13.49 21.54
CA HIS A 403 -26.22 -13.18 20.40
C HIS A 403 -27.55 -12.57 20.83
N GLN A 404 -28.12 -11.73 19.99
CA GLN A 404 -29.45 -11.19 20.18
C GLN A 404 -30.47 -12.32 20.17
N GLU A 405 -31.29 -12.76 20.78
CA GLU A 405 -32.36 -13.81 20.72
C GLU A 405 -31.88 -15.27 20.72
N SER A 406 -30.58 -15.56 20.69
CA SER A 406 -30.12 -16.94 20.85
C SER A 406 -29.76 -17.22 22.30
N GLU A 407 -30.08 -18.41 22.78
CA GLU A 407 -29.69 -18.83 24.11
C GLU A 407 -28.23 -19.38 24.17
N PRO A 408 -27.45 -18.98 25.14
CA PRO A 408 -27.80 -18.04 26.21
C PRO A 408 -27.64 -16.58 25.75
N SER A 409 -28.74 -15.82 25.72
CA SER A 409 -28.67 -14.37 25.54
C SER A 409 -28.10 -13.75 26.80
N GLY A 410 -26.91 -13.16 26.71
CA GLY A 410 -26.28 -12.43 27.80
C GLY A 410 -26.92 -11.08 28.02
N SER A 411 -26.96 -10.61 29.26
CA SER A 411 -27.27 -9.21 29.57
C SER A 411 -26.04 -8.34 29.34
N VAL A 412 -26.23 -7.00 29.23
CA VAL A 412 -25.13 -6.04 29.24
C VAL A 412 -24.22 -6.28 30.45
N SER A 413 -24.82 -6.60 31.61
CA SER A 413 -24.06 -6.89 32.83
C SER A 413 -23.13 -8.09 32.66
N ASP A 414 -23.61 -9.20 32.03
CA ASP A 414 -22.78 -10.39 31.80
C ASP A 414 -21.63 -10.10 30.88
N PHE A 415 -21.87 -9.28 29.84
CA PHE A 415 -20.83 -8.83 28.91
C PHE A 415 -19.76 -7.99 29.61
N ILE A 416 -20.17 -7.02 30.42
CA ILE A 416 -19.27 -6.17 31.21
C ILE A 416 -18.52 -6.98 32.28
N ASP A 417 -19.19 -7.91 32.97
CA ASP A 417 -18.55 -8.78 33.95
C ASP A 417 -17.45 -9.62 33.30
N ARG A 418 -17.68 -10.08 32.05
CA ARG A 418 -16.68 -10.81 31.31
C ARG A 418 -15.53 -9.91 30.86
N TRP A 419 -15.81 -8.69 30.38
CA TRP A 419 -14.81 -7.69 30.02
C TRP A 419 -13.93 -7.37 31.23
N ASN A 420 -14.53 -7.16 32.38
CA ASN A 420 -13.83 -6.88 33.64
C ASN A 420 -12.99 -8.07 34.15
N ALA A 421 -13.41 -9.30 33.87
CA ALA A 421 -12.64 -10.50 34.19
C ALA A 421 -11.39 -10.70 33.30
N GLY A 422 -11.25 -9.91 32.26
CA GLY A 422 -10.16 -9.95 31.30
C GLY A 422 -10.53 -10.73 30.03
N VAL A 423 -10.45 -10.04 28.91
CA VAL A 423 -10.54 -10.59 27.55
C VAL A 423 -9.46 -9.92 26.70
N GLY A 424 -8.89 -10.65 25.75
CA GLY A 424 -7.91 -10.08 24.80
C GLY A 424 -8.57 -9.47 23.57
N HIS A 425 -9.68 -10.07 23.12
CA HIS A 425 -10.33 -9.69 21.87
C HIS A 425 -11.84 -9.55 22.04
N ILE A 426 -12.40 -8.48 21.46
CA ILE A 426 -13.84 -8.26 21.41
C ILE A 426 -14.25 -8.03 19.95
N GLN A 427 -15.18 -8.85 19.46
CA GLN A 427 -15.76 -8.75 18.13
C GLN A 427 -17.23 -8.34 18.24
N TYR A 428 -17.63 -7.35 17.46
CA TYR A 428 -19.03 -6.92 17.37
C TYR A 428 -19.50 -6.89 15.93
N THR A 429 -20.72 -7.41 15.68
CA THR A 429 -21.37 -7.33 14.37
C THR A 429 -22.86 -7.04 14.55
N GLY A 430 -23.29 -5.81 14.25
CA GLY A 430 -24.67 -5.38 14.49
C GLY A 430 -24.91 -3.91 14.20
N HIS A 431 -25.96 -3.36 14.81
CA HIS A 431 -26.24 -1.94 14.74
C HIS A 431 -25.45 -1.15 15.79
N GLY A 432 -24.94 0.00 15.37
CA GLY A 432 -24.25 0.96 16.23
C GLY A 432 -24.85 2.36 16.15
N TRP A 433 -24.55 3.15 17.14
CA TRP A 433 -24.81 4.57 17.18
C TRP A 433 -23.61 5.26 17.82
N GLN A 434 -23.57 6.56 17.84
CA GLN A 434 -22.33 7.27 18.24
C GLN A 434 -21.81 6.89 19.64
N GLU A 435 -22.69 6.55 20.57
CA GLU A 435 -22.32 6.26 21.96
C GLU A 435 -22.41 4.79 22.34
N GLY A 436 -22.50 3.84 21.37
CA GLY A 436 -22.52 2.41 21.69
C GLY A 436 -23.07 1.47 20.65
N TRP A 437 -23.22 0.24 21.07
CA TRP A 437 -23.85 -0.87 20.32
C TRP A 437 -25.35 -0.93 20.64
N SER A 438 -26.13 -1.37 19.68
CA SER A 438 -27.61 -1.40 19.83
C SER A 438 -28.17 -2.82 20.05
N ASN A 439 -27.43 -3.88 19.68
CA ASN A 439 -27.89 -5.26 19.65
C ASN A 439 -26.94 -6.21 20.39
N GLY A 440 -27.37 -7.44 20.59
CA GLY A 440 -26.59 -8.48 21.24
C GLY A 440 -26.30 -8.15 22.70
N ALA A 441 -25.24 -7.40 22.91
CA ALA A 441 -24.95 -6.73 24.17
C ALA A 441 -24.93 -5.21 23.90
N PRO A 442 -26.03 -4.48 24.19
CA PRO A 442 -26.12 -3.05 23.92
C PRO A 442 -25.31 -2.22 24.95
N VAL A 443 -23.99 -2.32 24.84
CA VAL A 443 -23.01 -1.60 25.67
C VAL A 443 -22.90 -0.17 25.15
N GLY A 444 -22.99 0.80 26.06
CA GLY A 444 -22.82 2.22 25.73
C GLY A 444 -21.81 2.93 26.63
N ASN A 445 -21.60 4.22 26.39
CA ASN A 445 -20.63 5.03 27.12
C ASN A 445 -20.79 4.97 28.66
N ALA A 446 -22.03 4.89 29.16
CA ALA A 446 -22.31 4.76 30.59
C ALA A 446 -21.84 3.43 31.19
N ASP A 447 -21.80 2.37 30.38
CA ASP A 447 -21.30 1.05 30.79
C ASP A 447 -19.76 1.02 30.76
N VAL A 448 -19.16 1.71 29.77
CA VAL A 448 -17.70 1.88 29.68
C VAL A 448 -17.16 2.61 30.92
N ASP A 449 -17.89 3.58 31.47
CA ASP A 449 -17.52 4.26 32.70
C ASP A 449 -17.48 3.32 33.94
N GLN A 450 -18.06 2.13 33.85
CA GLN A 450 -18.07 1.14 34.93
C GLN A 450 -17.01 0.06 34.77
N LEU A 451 -16.21 0.10 33.72
CA LEU A 451 -15.17 -0.89 33.48
C LEU A 451 -14.05 -0.83 34.53
N THR A 452 -13.58 -1.98 34.94
CA THR A 452 -12.51 -2.15 35.94
C THR A 452 -11.35 -3.01 35.45
N ASN A 453 -11.27 -3.28 34.14
CA ASN A 453 -10.32 -4.20 33.49
C ASN A 453 -8.90 -3.61 33.35
N THR A 454 -8.34 -3.07 34.43
CA THR A 454 -7.01 -2.43 34.41
C THR A 454 -5.84 -3.37 34.07
N GLY A 455 -5.99 -4.67 34.30
CA GLY A 455 -4.94 -5.69 34.09
C GLY A 455 -4.92 -6.28 32.68
N MET A 456 -5.97 -6.10 31.89
CA MET A 456 -6.08 -6.63 30.53
C MET A 456 -6.96 -5.74 29.66
N LEU A 457 -6.35 -5.11 28.66
CA LEU A 457 -7.00 -4.20 27.73
C LEU A 457 -7.21 -4.90 26.39
N PRO A 458 -8.45 -5.29 26.03
CA PRO A 458 -8.71 -5.93 24.75
C PRO A 458 -8.50 -4.98 23.59
N TYR A 459 -8.26 -5.54 22.42
CA TYR A 459 -8.55 -4.81 21.20
C TYR A 459 -9.99 -5.10 20.75
N VAL A 460 -10.64 -4.10 20.17
CA VAL A 460 -12.07 -4.16 19.82
C VAL A 460 -12.23 -3.88 18.31
N VAL A 461 -12.91 -4.78 17.61
CA VAL A 461 -13.34 -4.56 16.22
C VAL A 461 -14.86 -4.45 16.19
N THR A 462 -15.36 -3.34 15.67
CA THR A 462 -16.79 -3.09 15.54
C THR A 462 -17.23 -3.03 14.08
N VAL A 463 -17.96 -4.04 13.63
CA VAL A 463 -18.81 -3.95 12.45
C VAL A 463 -20.15 -3.39 12.89
N GLY A 464 -20.27 -2.06 12.79
CA GLY A 464 -21.43 -1.30 13.27
C GLY A 464 -21.31 0.18 12.91
N CYS A 465 -22.47 0.85 12.84
CA CYS A 465 -22.57 2.21 12.35
C CYS A 465 -22.02 3.23 13.34
N VAL A 466 -21.31 4.25 12.85
CA VAL A 466 -20.94 5.54 13.49
C VAL A 466 -20.35 5.49 14.91
N VAL A 467 -19.90 4.33 15.38
CA VAL A 467 -19.27 4.19 16.72
C VAL A 467 -17.93 4.92 16.83
N GLY A 468 -17.32 5.26 15.70
CA GLY A 468 -16.08 6.02 15.56
C GLY A 468 -16.28 7.43 14.98
N GLU A 469 -17.49 8.00 15.02
CA GLU A 469 -17.77 9.36 14.52
C GLU A 469 -17.21 10.43 15.47
N TYR A 470 -15.87 10.57 15.51
CA TYR A 470 -15.14 11.44 16.45
C TYR A 470 -15.33 12.95 16.21
N ASN A 471 -16.09 13.37 15.22
CA ASN A 471 -16.63 14.73 15.09
C ASN A 471 -18.06 14.87 15.63
N TYR A 472 -18.57 13.86 16.32
CA TYR A 472 -19.83 13.93 17.05
C TYR A 472 -19.75 14.96 18.17
N SER A 473 -20.86 15.59 18.55
CA SER A 473 -20.88 16.64 19.58
C SER A 473 -20.67 16.14 21.02
N GLY A 474 -20.68 14.83 21.23
CA GLY A 474 -20.34 14.12 22.47
C GLY A 474 -19.14 13.23 22.26
N ASP A 475 -18.82 12.38 23.24
CA ASP A 475 -17.76 11.39 23.12
C ASP A 475 -18.29 10.23 22.27
N CYS A 476 -17.63 9.87 21.17
CA CYS A 476 -18.02 8.67 20.46
C CYS A 476 -17.57 7.40 21.21
N PHE A 477 -18.22 6.29 20.93
CA PHE A 477 -17.99 5.05 21.68
C PHE A 477 -16.54 4.55 21.59
N ALA A 478 -15.92 4.65 20.42
CA ALA A 478 -14.53 4.27 20.24
C ALA A 478 -13.60 5.15 21.09
N GLU A 479 -13.77 6.46 21.09
CA GLU A 479 -13.02 7.39 21.94
C GLU A 479 -13.23 7.07 23.41
N LYS A 480 -14.49 6.85 23.83
CA LYS A 480 -14.84 6.56 25.22
C LYS A 480 -14.09 5.35 25.76
N THR A 481 -13.95 4.29 24.95
CA THR A 481 -13.17 3.09 25.34
C THR A 481 -11.66 3.38 25.48
N GLN A 482 -11.15 4.43 24.81
CA GLN A 482 -9.76 4.86 24.89
C GLN A 482 -9.49 5.79 26.10
N TRP A 483 -10.50 6.43 26.63
CA TRP A 483 -10.35 7.39 27.74
C TRP A 483 -10.71 6.81 29.11
N ALA A 484 -11.37 5.63 29.12
CA ALA A 484 -11.87 5.03 30.36
C ALA A 484 -10.74 4.75 31.33
N THR A 485 -11.01 5.04 32.63
CA THR A 485 -10.08 4.77 33.73
C THR A 485 -10.83 4.28 34.95
N HIS A 486 -10.15 3.44 35.76
CA HIS A 486 -10.60 3.03 37.06
C HIS A 486 -9.49 3.28 38.09
N ASN A 487 -9.78 4.06 39.15
CA ASN A 487 -8.79 4.44 40.16
C ASN A 487 -7.49 5.04 39.57
N GLY A 488 -7.61 5.81 38.47
CA GLY A 488 -6.48 6.43 37.78
C GLY A 488 -5.64 5.49 36.90
N GLN A 489 -6.10 4.25 36.67
CA GLN A 489 -5.49 3.31 35.74
C GLN A 489 -6.38 3.14 34.50
N PRO A 490 -5.81 2.97 33.28
CA PRO A 490 -6.57 2.74 32.06
C PRO A 490 -7.45 1.49 32.14
N THR A 491 -8.69 1.63 31.65
CA THR A 491 -9.65 0.52 31.43
C THR A 491 -10.22 0.64 30.00
N GLY A 492 -11.19 -0.15 29.61
CA GLY A 492 -11.73 -0.16 28.25
C GLY A 492 -10.90 -1.00 27.32
N SER A 493 -10.44 -0.45 26.19
CA SER A 493 -9.68 -1.17 25.15
C SER A 493 -8.31 -0.55 24.91
N VAL A 494 -7.33 -1.33 24.47
CA VAL A 494 -6.04 -0.78 24.01
C VAL A 494 -6.16 -0.14 22.62
N VAL A 495 -6.96 -0.74 21.74
CA VAL A 495 -7.32 -0.21 20.42
C VAL A 495 -8.80 -0.47 20.17
N HIS A 496 -9.48 0.44 19.50
CA HIS A 496 -10.84 0.25 18.99
C HIS A 496 -10.88 0.59 17.49
N TYR A 497 -11.29 -0.37 16.67
CA TYR A 497 -11.49 -0.17 15.24
C TYR A 497 -12.97 0.12 14.99
N GLY A 498 -13.31 1.38 14.72
CA GLY A 498 -14.67 1.89 14.69
C GLY A 498 -14.96 2.79 13.49
N SER A 499 -16.16 2.70 12.93
CA SER A 499 -16.57 3.40 11.70
C SER A 499 -17.10 4.81 11.97
N THR A 500 -16.78 5.74 11.07
CA THR A 500 -17.31 7.12 11.05
C THR A 500 -18.60 7.26 10.24
N ILE A 501 -19.04 6.18 9.53
CA ILE A 501 -20.27 6.19 8.71
C ILE A 501 -21.27 5.11 9.13
N TYR A 502 -22.45 5.16 8.53
CA TYR A 502 -23.35 4.02 8.50
C TYR A 502 -22.79 2.95 7.57
N GLN A 503 -22.21 1.88 8.14
CA GLN A 503 -21.56 0.81 7.38
C GLN A 503 -22.57 0.03 6.50
N TYR A 504 -22.03 -0.71 5.53
CA TYR A 504 -22.78 -1.65 4.70
C TYR A 504 -22.87 -3.03 5.40
N TRP A 505 -23.68 -3.95 4.83
CA TRP A 505 -23.85 -5.28 5.40
C TRP A 505 -22.69 -6.22 5.08
N ASN A 506 -22.31 -6.31 3.81
CA ASN A 506 -21.36 -7.32 3.34
C ASN A 506 -19.90 -6.93 3.60
N GLU A 507 -19.51 -5.75 3.19
CA GLU A 507 -18.13 -5.33 3.09
C GLU A 507 -17.38 -5.41 4.44
N PRO A 508 -17.86 -4.84 5.55
CA PRO A 508 -17.15 -4.89 6.82
C PRO A 508 -17.14 -6.29 7.45
N MET A 509 -18.14 -7.15 7.18
CA MET A 509 -18.09 -8.55 7.62
C MET A 509 -16.94 -9.29 6.94
N ARG A 510 -16.73 -9.10 5.63
CA ARG A 510 -15.59 -9.63 4.89
C ARG A 510 -14.26 -9.17 5.47
N GLY A 511 -14.14 -7.89 5.79
CA GLY A 511 -12.95 -7.34 6.45
C GLY A 511 -12.69 -7.96 7.83
N GLN A 512 -13.74 -8.14 8.62
CA GLN A 512 -13.65 -8.77 9.96
C GLN A 512 -13.23 -10.23 9.87
N ASP A 513 -13.79 -11.00 8.94
CA ASP A 513 -13.40 -12.39 8.69
C ASP A 513 -11.92 -12.51 8.38
N ALA A 514 -11.42 -11.70 7.44
CA ALA A 514 -10.02 -11.72 7.05
C ALA A 514 -9.09 -11.33 8.23
N MET A 515 -9.48 -10.36 9.06
CA MET A 515 -8.71 -10.01 10.27
C MET A 515 -8.65 -11.19 11.25
N VAL A 516 -9.77 -11.86 11.49
CA VAL A 516 -9.81 -13.01 12.43
C VAL A 516 -8.99 -14.19 11.89
N ASP A 517 -9.06 -14.49 10.59
CA ASP A 517 -8.24 -15.55 9.98
C ASP A 517 -6.74 -15.30 10.17
N LEU A 518 -6.29 -14.06 9.98
CA LEU A 518 -4.89 -13.69 10.19
C LEU A 518 -4.46 -13.81 11.66
N MET A 519 -5.33 -13.43 12.59
CA MET A 519 -5.04 -13.53 14.02
C MET A 519 -4.91 -14.97 14.50
N VAL A 520 -5.85 -15.83 14.10
CA VAL A 520 -5.84 -17.24 14.55
C VAL A 520 -4.75 -18.06 13.85
N ALA A 521 -4.26 -17.62 12.71
CA ALA A 521 -3.07 -18.18 12.07
C ALA A 521 -1.78 -17.95 12.90
N GLU A 522 -1.86 -17.15 13.97
CA GLU A 522 -0.73 -16.73 14.80
C GLU A 522 0.41 -16.05 14.02
N ASP A 523 0.10 -15.55 12.82
CA ASP A 523 1.03 -14.73 12.07
C ASP A 523 1.25 -13.39 12.79
N TYR A 524 2.47 -12.86 12.67
CA TYR A 524 2.81 -11.58 13.28
C TYR A 524 2.18 -10.43 12.49
N PHE A 525 1.32 -9.68 13.15
CA PHE A 525 0.76 -8.44 12.60
C PHE A 525 0.67 -7.36 13.67
N THR A 526 1.01 -6.12 13.27
CA THR A 526 0.54 -4.95 14.02
C THR A 526 -0.93 -4.73 13.78
N MET A 527 -1.53 -3.94 14.64
CA MET A 527 -2.92 -3.52 14.49
C MET A 527 -3.16 -2.83 13.14
N GLY A 528 -2.23 -1.96 12.72
CA GLY A 528 -2.30 -1.30 11.41
C GLY A 528 -2.25 -2.28 10.24
N ALA A 529 -1.31 -3.23 10.26
CA ALA A 529 -1.17 -4.22 9.21
C ALA A 529 -2.39 -5.17 9.16
N LEU A 530 -2.91 -5.58 10.31
CA LEU A 530 -4.09 -6.41 10.41
C LEU A 530 -5.33 -5.72 9.80
N CYS A 531 -5.59 -4.48 10.19
CA CYS A 531 -6.70 -3.69 9.66
C CYS A 531 -6.54 -3.42 8.17
N ALA A 532 -5.32 -3.08 7.71
CA ALA A 532 -5.03 -2.88 6.30
C ALA A 532 -5.32 -4.15 5.49
N MET A 533 -4.86 -5.33 5.94
CA MET A 533 -5.11 -6.61 5.27
C MET A 533 -6.60 -6.95 5.18
N GLY A 534 -7.34 -6.80 6.28
CA GLY A 534 -8.81 -6.99 6.25
C GLY A 534 -9.46 -6.09 5.21
N CYS A 535 -9.04 -4.82 5.15
CA CYS A 535 -9.60 -3.84 4.22
C CYS A 535 -9.17 -4.08 2.77
N VAL A 536 -7.92 -4.43 2.47
CA VAL A 536 -7.51 -4.70 1.07
C VAL A 536 -8.22 -5.93 0.52
N ASN A 537 -8.44 -6.97 1.34
CA ASN A 537 -9.26 -8.13 0.97
C ASN A 537 -10.69 -7.73 0.62
N MET A 538 -11.28 -6.86 1.43
CA MET A 538 -12.61 -6.29 1.21
C MET A 538 -12.68 -5.42 -0.06
N MET A 539 -11.65 -4.58 -0.31
CA MET A 539 -11.58 -3.74 -1.51
C MET A 539 -11.41 -4.56 -2.79
N ASP A 540 -10.59 -5.61 -2.79
CA ASP A 540 -10.44 -6.52 -3.92
C ASP A 540 -11.77 -7.20 -4.26
N ALA A 541 -12.51 -7.60 -3.23
CA ALA A 541 -13.79 -8.30 -3.36
C ALA A 541 -14.93 -7.38 -3.84
N TYR A 542 -15.06 -6.19 -3.27
CA TYR A 542 -16.22 -5.34 -3.43
C TYR A 542 -15.97 -4.01 -4.16
N GLY A 543 -14.72 -3.67 -4.48
CA GLY A 543 -14.37 -2.45 -5.19
C GLY A 543 -14.73 -1.19 -4.41
N GLN A 544 -15.46 -0.24 -5.01
CA GLN A 544 -15.71 1.07 -4.42
C GLN A 544 -16.41 1.01 -3.05
N SER A 545 -17.37 0.12 -2.86
CA SER A 545 -18.04 0.00 -1.54
C SER A 545 -17.08 -0.53 -0.45
N GLY A 546 -16.10 -1.34 -0.83
CA GLY A 546 -15.00 -1.73 0.05
C GLY A 546 -14.08 -0.54 0.38
N VAL A 547 -13.79 0.33 -0.59
CA VAL A 547 -13.03 1.58 -0.40
C VAL A 547 -13.76 2.53 0.56
N ASP A 548 -15.08 2.67 0.41
CA ASP A 548 -15.89 3.52 1.28
C ASP A 548 -15.77 3.11 2.75
N ILE A 549 -15.75 1.79 3.03
CA ILE A 549 -15.54 1.26 4.37
C ILE A 549 -14.09 1.45 4.83
N PHE A 550 -13.09 1.14 4.00
CA PHE A 550 -11.68 1.37 4.34
C PHE A 550 -11.44 2.82 4.76
N ASP A 551 -11.87 3.77 3.96
CA ASP A 551 -11.67 5.19 4.21
C ASP A 551 -12.28 5.69 5.53
N THR A 552 -13.31 5.03 6.00
CA THR A 552 -14.12 5.49 7.13
C THR A 552 -14.08 4.56 8.36
N TRP A 553 -13.21 3.57 8.34
CA TRP A 553 -12.98 2.68 9.48
C TRP A 553 -11.66 3.05 10.14
N ILE A 554 -11.71 3.58 11.36
CA ILE A 554 -10.62 4.30 12.02
C ILE A 554 -10.01 3.46 13.14
N ILE A 555 -8.68 3.42 13.21
CA ILE A 555 -7.93 2.87 14.34
C ILE A 555 -7.82 3.93 15.43
N PHE A 556 -8.66 3.84 16.48
CA PHE A 556 -8.47 4.58 17.72
C PHE A 556 -7.45 3.84 18.56
N GLY A 557 -6.21 4.32 18.53
CA GLY A 557 -5.06 3.67 19.13
C GLY A 557 -3.81 3.77 18.25
N ASP A 558 -2.81 3.00 18.60
CA ASP A 558 -1.52 2.94 17.91
C ASP A 558 -1.51 1.84 16.85
N ALA A 559 -1.29 2.22 15.59
CA ALA A 559 -1.22 1.28 14.46
C ALA A 559 0.02 0.34 14.52
N SER A 560 1.07 0.72 15.20
CA SER A 560 2.28 -0.10 15.36
C SER A 560 2.17 -1.15 16.47
N LEU A 561 1.08 -1.11 17.25
CA LEU A 561 0.87 -2.02 18.37
C LEU A 561 0.74 -3.46 17.88
N VAL A 562 1.59 -4.35 18.39
CA VAL A 562 1.49 -5.79 18.12
C VAL A 562 0.42 -6.42 19.04
N ILE A 563 -0.44 -7.25 18.46
CA ILE A 563 -1.55 -7.86 19.19
C ILE A 563 -1.04 -8.99 20.07
N SER A 564 -1.23 -8.86 21.39
CA SER A 564 -0.86 -9.90 22.35
C SER A 564 -1.71 -11.16 22.14
N GLY A 565 -1.10 -12.31 22.40
CA GLY A 565 -1.72 -13.63 22.18
C GLY A 565 -1.50 -14.19 20.76
N THR A 566 -1.11 -13.37 19.80
CA THR A 566 -0.84 -13.81 18.43
C THR A 566 0.64 -14.00 18.13
N ALA A 567 1.51 -13.11 18.60
CA ALA A 567 2.95 -13.21 18.42
C ALA A 567 3.70 -13.60 19.69
N GLN A 568 4.85 -14.25 19.56
CA GLN A 568 5.73 -14.51 20.69
C GLN A 568 6.44 -13.19 21.09
N PRO A 569 6.72 -12.96 22.39
CA PRO A 569 7.61 -11.90 22.79
C PRO A 569 8.96 -12.06 22.09
N PRO A 570 9.65 -10.97 21.75
CA PRO A 570 10.98 -11.09 21.17
C PRO A 570 11.91 -11.87 22.13
N THR A 571 12.52 -12.92 21.59
CA THR A 571 13.56 -13.72 22.25
C THR A 571 14.81 -13.73 21.38
N GLY A 572 15.93 -14.15 21.92
CA GLY A 572 17.15 -14.28 21.16
C GLY A 572 17.81 -12.96 20.79
N MET A 573 18.54 -13.00 19.69
CA MET A 573 19.14 -11.81 19.06
C MET A 573 18.16 -11.22 18.07
N ARG A 574 17.98 -9.89 18.06
CA ARG A 574 17.21 -9.19 17.07
C ARG A 574 18.07 -8.16 16.35
N VAL A 575 17.92 -8.09 15.03
CA VAL A 575 18.69 -7.21 14.19
C VAL A 575 17.75 -6.22 13.53
N SER A 576 17.80 -4.97 13.97
CA SER A 576 17.08 -3.86 13.32
C SER A 576 17.95 -3.25 12.22
N GLY A 577 17.30 -2.54 11.31
CA GLY A 577 17.88 -1.97 10.10
C GLY A 577 17.35 -2.68 8.85
N SER A 578 16.85 -1.90 7.89
CA SER A 578 16.51 -2.38 6.55
C SER A 578 17.77 -2.83 5.81
N GLY A 579 17.65 -3.64 4.80
CA GLY A 579 18.75 -3.96 3.89
C GLY A 579 19.40 -2.70 3.29
N LEU A 580 20.44 -2.87 2.50
CA LEU A 580 21.02 -1.80 1.69
C LEU A 580 20.61 -2.02 0.24
N SER A 581 19.84 -1.09 -0.32
CA SER A 581 19.60 -1.04 -1.77
C SER A 581 20.28 0.20 -2.31
N SER A 582 21.34 0.01 -3.09
CA SER A 582 22.14 1.07 -3.64
C SER A 582 22.04 1.09 -5.16
N GLU A 583 22.08 2.26 -5.77
CA GLU A 583 22.02 2.37 -7.21
C GLU A 583 22.96 3.45 -7.74
N GLY A 584 23.33 3.33 -9.00
CA GLY A 584 24.20 4.32 -9.62
C GLY A 584 24.44 4.05 -11.11
N PRO A 585 24.99 5.04 -11.82
CA PRO A 585 25.41 4.86 -13.20
C PRO A 585 26.51 3.81 -13.33
N LEU A 586 26.79 3.35 -14.54
CA LEU A 586 27.94 2.51 -14.81
C LEU A 586 29.22 3.25 -14.38
N GLY A 587 30.05 2.61 -13.55
CA GLY A 587 31.22 3.24 -12.96
C GLY A 587 30.98 4.02 -11.67
N GLY A 588 29.75 4.17 -11.20
CA GLY A 588 29.36 4.88 -9.98
C GLY A 588 29.31 6.42 -10.08
N PRO A 589 29.15 7.15 -9.03
CA PRO A 589 28.99 6.67 -7.65
C PRO A 589 27.66 6.00 -7.38
N PHE A 590 27.61 5.17 -6.32
CA PHE A 590 26.42 4.45 -5.91
C PHE A 590 25.88 5.02 -4.60
N ALA A 591 24.55 5.22 -4.53
CA ALA A 591 23.84 5.76 -3.38
C ALA A 591 22.55 4.98 -3.08
N PRO A 592 22.16 4.85 -1.79
CA PRO A 592 22.88 5.29 -0.59
C PRO A 592 24.20 4.54 -0.39
N GLU A 593 25.20 5.21 0.18
CA GLU A 593 26.53 4.61 0.35
C GLU A 593 26.58 3.55 1.46
N SER A 594 25.71 3.65 2.47
CA SER A 594 25.75 2.76 3.64
C SER A 594 24.41 2.66 4.35
N THR A 595 24.29 1.61 5.18
CA THR A 595 23.22 1.41 6.14
C THR A 595 23.77 0.90 7.45
N SER A 596 23.03 1.13 8.56
CA SER A 596 23.36 0.62 9.89
C SER A 596 22.44 -0.51 10.29
N PHE A 597 23.01 -1.50 10.99
CA PHE A 597 22.26 -2.58 11.64
C PHE A 597 22.55 -2.56 13.13
N VAL A 598 21.51 -2.68 13.96
CA VAL A 598 21.66 -2.78 15.41
C VAL A 598 21.23 -4.16 15.87
N LEU A 599 22.15 -4.89 16.50
CA LEU A 599 21.91 -6.21 17.08
C LEU A 599 21.54 -6.02 18.55
N ASN A 600 20.34 -6.44 18.94
CA ASN A 600 19.83 -6.35 20.30
C ASN A 600 19.75 -7.74 20.95
N ASN A 601 20.08 -7.83 22.24
CA ASN A 601 19.94 -9.06 23.02
C ASN A 601 18.70 -9.02 23.90
N TYR A 602 17.71 -9.88 23.60
CA TYR A 602 16.47 -10.02 24.36
C TYR A 602 16.47 -11.26 25.27
N GLU A 603 17.61 -11.93 25.40
CA GLU A 603 17.76 -13.05 26.32
C GLU A 603 18.15 -12.58 27.75
N ALA A 604 17.83 -13.42 28.74
CA ALA A 604 18.23 -13.19 30.13
C ALA A 604 19.72 -13.45 30.40
N TYR A 605 20.51 -13.74 29.36
CA TYR A 605 21.96 -14.02 29.43
C TYR A 605 22.68 -13.41 28.24
N PRO A 606 24.01 -13.17 28.33
CA PRO A 606 24.76 -12.60 27.23
C PRO A 606 24.77 -13.52 26.01
N LEU A 607 24.73 -12.94 24.80
CA LEU A 607 24.76 -13.66 23.52
C LEU A 607 26.10 -13.43 22.80
N ASP A 608 26.74 -14.50 22.38
CA ASP A 608 27.86 -14.45 21.44
C ASP A 608 27.32 -14.37 20.01
N TYR A 609 27.87 -13.47 19.19
CA TYR A 609 27.41 -13.23 17.83
C TYR A 609 28.56 -13.14 16.82
N SER A 610 28.24 -13.29 15.54
CA SER A 610 29.12 -12.97 14.42
C SER A 610 28.35 -12.40 13.24
N VAL A 611 28.97 -11.48 12.49
CA VAL A 611 28.42 -10.82 11.31
C VAL A 611 29.35 -11.03 10.13
N SER A 612 28.80 -11.32 8.94
CA SER A 612 29.57 -11.49 7.71
C SER A 612 28.72 -11.13 6.47
N GLU A 613 29.38 -10.66 5.42
CA GLU A 613 28.82 -10.44 4.09
C GLU A 613 29.19 -11.57 3.12
N ASN A 614 28.45 -11.69 2.02
CA ASN A 614 28.71 -12.67 0.95
C ASN A 614 29.03 -12.04 -0.40
N VAL A 615 29.24 -10.71 -0.46
CA VAL A 615 29.51 -9.97 -1.70
C VAL A 615 30.75 -9.10 -1.54
N SER A 616 31.54 -8.96 -2.60
CA SER A 616 32.81 -8.23 -2.54
C SER A 616 32.70 -6.71 -2.67
N TRP A 617 31.56 -6.21 -3.15
CA TRP A 617 31.31 -4.79 -3.32
C TRP A 617 30.75 -4.11 -2.05
N LEU A 618 30.67 -4.85 -0.92
CA LEU A 618 30.21 -4.36 0.37
C LEU A 618 31.34 -4.54 1.41
N THR A 619 31.48 -3.61 2.32
CA THR A 619 32.37 -3.71 3.47
C THR A 619 31.60 -3.52 4.76
N LEU A 620 31.91 -4.32 5.78
CA LEU A 620 31.32 -4.19 7.11
C LEU A 620 32.29 -3.50 8.06
N SER A 621 31.77 -2.64 8.94
CA SER A 621 32.52 -1.98 10.00
C SER A 621 31.78 -2.02 11.34
N GLY A 622 32.49 -1.77 12.44
CA GLY A 622 32.00 -1.99 13.80
C GLY A 622 32.58 -3.27 14.41
N GLU A 623 31.98 -3.76 15.50
CA GLU A 623 32.40 -5.04 16.08
C GLU A 623 31.62 -6.18 15.36
N LEU A 624 32.31 -6.92 14.48
CA LEU A 624 31.72 -7.97 13.65
C LEU A 624 31.58 -9.32 14.39
N SER A 625 32.09 -9.44 15.59
CA SER A 625 31.89 -10.59 16.47
C SER A 625 32.24 -10.21 17.90
N GLY A 626 31.56 -10.82 18.86
CA GLY A 626 31.73 -10.51 20.25
C GLY A 626 30.59 -11.04 21.10
N GLN A 627 30.33 -10.39 22.21
CA GLN A 627 29.27 -10.73 23.13
C GLN A 627 28.37 -9.51 23.37
N ILE A 628 27.05 -9.68 23.18
CA ILE A 628 26.03 -8.67 23.50
C ILE A 628 25.55 -8.93 24.93
N PRO A 629 25.74 -7.98 25.89
CA PRO A 629 25.21 -8.14 27.25
C PRO A 629 23.68 -8.27 27.28
N VAL A 630 23.13 -8.74 28.39
CA VAL A 630 21.67 -8.77 28.63
C VAL A 630 21.08 -7.38 28.44
N GLY A 631 20.07 -7.25 27.59
CA GLY A 631 19.45 -5.96 27.24
C GLY A 631 20.38 -4.97 26.54
N GLY A 632 21.58 -5.41 26.10
CA GLY A 632 22.55 -4.58 25.36
C GLY A 632 22.37 -4.66 23.85
N SER A 633 23.06 -3.76 23.14
CA SER A 633 23.07 -3.71 21.69
C SER A 633 24.47 -3.48 21.11
N VAL A 634 24.63 -3.84 19.84
CA VAL A 634 25.85 -3.59 19.03
C VAL A 634 25.43 -3.08 17.66
N GLU A 635 26.10 -2.03 17.18
CA GLU A 635 25.89 -1.48 15.84
C GLU A 635 26.93 -2.02 14.87
N VAL A 636 26.49 -2.37 13.66
CA VAL A 636 27.32 -2.76 12.51
C VAL A 636 26.88 -1.91 11.32
N VAL A 637 27.86 -1.29 10.63
CA VAL A 637 27.59 -0.49 9.44
C VAL A 637 28.06 -1.25 8.20
N ALA A 638 27.19 -1.38 7.22
CA ALA A 638 27.47 -1.90 5.90
C ALA A 638 27.65 -0.73 4.92
N THR A 639 28.75 -0.69 4.20
CA THR A 639 29.11 0.41 3.28
C THR A 639 29.48 -0.16 1.92
N VAL A 640 28.97 0.44 0.85
CA VAL A 640 29.36 0.10 -0.52
C VAL A 640 30.84 0.39 -0.73
N ASP A 641 31.61 -0.60 -1.13
CA ASP A 641 32.96 -0.38 -1.64
C ASP A 641 32.88 0.20 -3.05
N GLN A 642 32.85 1.52 -3.13
CA GLN A 642 32.69 2.25 -4.40
C GLN A 642 33.72 1.82 -5.45
N SER A 643 34.94 1.46 -5.03
CA SER A 643 36.00 1.07 -5.94
C SER A 643 35.77 -0.32 -6.57
N VAL A 644 35.18 -1.24 -5.81
CA VAL A 644 34.81 -2.57 -6.32
C VAL A 644 33.51 -2.49 -7.10
N ALA A 645 32.52 -1.75 -6.57
CA ALA A 645 31.22 -1.57 -7.21
C ALA A 645 31.36 -0.92 -8.60
N ALA A 646 32.23 0.06 -8.77
CA ALA A 646 32.51 0.71 -10.05
C ALA A 646 33.06 -0.25 -11.14
N THR A 647 33.54 -1.43 -10.77
CA THR A 647 33.99 -2.45 -11.74
C THR A 647 32.87 -3.40 -12.18
N LEU A 648 31.69 -3.30 -11.61
CA LEU A 648 30.55 -4.13 -11.97
C LEU A 648 29.96 -3.66 -13.32
N GLY A 649 29.59 -4.62 -14.17
CA GLY A 649 28.87 -4.31 -15.38
C GLY A 649 27.42 -3.87 -15.12
N ASN A 650 26.71 -3.44 -16.16
CA ASN A 650 25.29 -3.09 -16.06
C ASN A 650 24.48 -4.27 -15.54
N GLY A 651 23.59 -4.04 -14.56
CA GLY A 651 22.73 -5.06 -13.99
C GLY A 651 22.50 -4.91 -12.48
N ASN A 652 21.74 -5.85 -11.92
CA ASN A 652 21.43 -5.91 -10.50
C ASN A 652 22.23 -7.02 -9.81
N TYR A 653 22.90 -6.70 -8.71
CA TYR A 653 23.75 -7.60 -7.95
C TYR A 653 23.26 -7.69 -6.52
N ALA A 654 22.68 -8.84 -6.17
CA ALA A 654 22.14 -9.10 -4.85
C ALA A 654 23.11 -9.89 -3.97
N GLY A 655 23.06 -9.60 -2.68
CA GLY A 655 23.80 -10.30 -1.64
C GLY A 655 23.10 -10.25 -0.30
N THR A 656 23.79 -10.67 0.75
CA THR A 656 23.26 -10.67 2.11
C THR A 656 24.34 -10.36 3.13
N VAL A 657 23.94 -9.67 4.20
CA VAL A 657 24.70 -9.60 5.46
C VAL A 657 24.08 -10.63 6.41
N SER A 658 24.90 -11.55 6.91
CA SER A 658 24.48 -12.61 7.83
C SER A 658 24.81 -12.24 9.27
N PHE A 659 23.83 -12.33 10.15
CA PHE A 659 23.94 -12.08 11.59
C PHE A 659 23.65 -13.41 12.32
N THR A 660 24.66 -13.98 12.92
CA THR A 660 24.57 -15.28 13.57
C THR A 660 24.63 -15.14 15.09
N ASN A 661 23.61 -15.57 15.78
CA ASN A 661 23.66 -15.81 17.21
C ASN A 661 24.36 -17.15 17.46
N VAL A 662 25.62 -17.07 17.89
CA VAL A 662 26.48 -18.24 18.10
C VAL A 662 26.11 -19.03 19.35
N THR A 663 25.41 -18.40 20.32
CA THR A 663 25.07 -19.00 21.60
C THR A 663 23.98 -20.06 21.48
N ASN A 664 22.88 -19.75 20.82
CA ASN A 664 21.71 -20.64 20.76
C ASN A 664 21.02 -20.65 19.38
N ASN A 665 21.51 -19.87 18.42
CA ASN A 665 20.97 -19.67 17.08
C ASN A 665 19.56 -18.98 17.04
N ASP A 666 19.03 -18.57 18.19
CA ASP A 666 17.75 -17.85 18.22
C ASP A 666 17.94 -16.40 17.74
N GLY A 667 17.16 -16.00 16.72
CA GLY A 667 17.26 -14.71 16.05
C GLY A 667 18.46 -14.58 15.08
N THR A 668 19.13 -15.69 14.72
CA THR A 668 20.05 -15.72 13.59
C THR A 668 19.29 -15.35 12.31
N THR A 669 19.79 -14.34 11.59
CA THR A 669 19.07 -13.77 10.44
C THR A 669 20.04 -13.28 9.36
N THR A 670 19.48 -12.93 8.20
CA THR A 670 20.21 -12.26 7.12
C THR A 670 19.45 -11.01 6.69
N LYS A 671 20.18 -9.97 6.28
CA LYS A 671 19.61 -8.77 5.67
C LYS A 671 20.01 -8.71 4.20
N PRO A 672 19.09 -8.39 3.29
CA PRO A 672 19.42 -8.25 1.89
C PRO A 672 20.28 -7.02 1.66
N VAL A 673 21.19 -7.12 0.70
CA VAL A 673 21.93 -6.00 0.15
C VAL A 673 21.97 -6.15 -1.35
N ASP A 674 21.65 -5.09 -2.06
CA ASP A 674 21.66 -5.09 -3.51
C ASP A 674 22.24 -3.79 -4.05
N ILE A 675 22.81 -3.88 -5.24
CA ILE A 675 23.31 -2.74 -5.98
C ILE A 675 22.85 -2.83 -7.43
N THR A 676 22.20 -1.78 -7.90
CA THR A 676 21.79 -1.64 -9.30
C THR A 676 22.79 -0.73 -10.01
N VAL A 677 23.47 -1.31 -10.99
CA VAL A 677 24.49 -0.63 -11.82
C VAL A 677 23.86 -0.29 -13.16
N GLY A 678 24.07 0.94 -13.62
CA GLY A 678 23.56 1.40 -14.90
C GLY A 678 22.14 1.96 -14.82
N VAL A 679 21.81 2.69 -13.76
CA VAL A 679 20.59 3.49 -13.75
C VAL A 679 20.72 4.66 -14.73
N PRO A 680 19.65 5.03 -15.44
CA PRO A 680 19.67 6.19 -16.32
C PRO A 680 20.04 7.46 -15.55
N VAL A 681 20.92 8.28 -16.13
CA VAL A 681 21.32 9.59 -15.61
C VAL A 681 21.10 10.66 -16.66
N ALA A 682 21.01 11.93 -16.24
CA ALA A 682 20.97 13.04 -17.17
C ALA A 682 22.33 13.15 -17.89
N VAL A 683 22.32 12.82 -19.17
CA VAL A 683 23.52 12.85 -20.02
C VAL A 683 23.64 14.20 -20.71
N TYR A 684 22.54 14.81 -21.07
CA TYR A 684 22.46 16.14 -21.65
C TYR A 684 21.43 16.98 -20.93
N GLU A 685 21.81 18.23 -20.62
CA GLU A 685 20.96 19.17 -19.91
C GLU A 685 20.98 20.55 -20.56
N TRP A 686 19.81 21.18 -20.70
CA TRP A 686 19.58 22.54 -21.13
C TRP A 686 18.62 23.22 -20.15
N ASN A 687 19.16 23.93 -19.17
CA ASN A 687 18.38 24.64 -18.14
C ASN A 687 17.72 25.93 -18.65
N MET A 688 17.81 26.25 -19.94
CA MET A 688 17.25 27.45 -20.62
C MET A 688 17.69 28.79 -20.01
N ASP A 689 18.53 28.89 -19.02
CA ASP A 689 19.13 30.16 -18.56
C ASP A 689 20.01 30.80 -19.62
N THR A 690 20.52 29.98 -20.51
CA THR A 690 21.24 30.41 -21.72
C THR A 690 20.54 29.87 -22.96
N ASN A 691 20.63 30.60 -24.08
CA ASN A 691 20.01 30.16 -25.31
C ASN A 691 20.56 28.80 -25.77
N PRO A 692 19.73 27.74 -25.86
CA PRO A 692 20.16 26.39 -26.22
C PRO A 692 20.63 26.27 -27.68
N GLY A 693 20.45 27.28 -28.50
CA GLY A 693 20.89 27.30 -29.91
C GLY A 693 20.02 26.44 -30.83
N TRP A 694 18.77 26.19 -30.45
CA TRP A 694 17.83 25.41 -31.23
C TRP A 694 17.35 26.14 -32.49
N THR A 695 16.72 25.43 -33.40
CA THR A 695 16.17 26.01 -34.62
C THR A 695 14.71 26.39 -34.41
N TYR A 696 14.36 27.66 -34.63
CA TYR A 696 13.03 28.21 -34.36
C TYR A 696 12.31 28.56 -35.68
N GLU A 697 11.03 28.18 -35.77
CA GLU A 697 10.12 28.58 -36.87
C GLU A 697 8.96 29.40 -36.32
N GLY A 698 8.37 30.27 -37.17
CA GLY A 698 7.21 31.07 -36.77
C GLY A 698 7.52 32.01 -35.61
N LEU A 699 6.70 31.98 -34.56
CA LEU A 699 6.87 32.77 -33.35
C LEU A 699 7.60 32.04 -32.21
N TRP A 700 8.17 30.85 -32.47
CA TRP A 700 9.04 30.18 -31.51
C TRP A 700 10.28 31.02 -31.20
N GLY A 701 10.69 30.99 -29.94
CA GLY A 701 11.91 31.70 -29.53
C GLY A 701 12.37 31.30 -28.14
N TRP A 702 13.58 31.72 -27.80
CA TRP A 702 14.11 31.70 -26.45
C TRP A 702 13.96 33.10 -25.86
N SER A 703 13.14 33.23 -24.81
CA SER A 703 12.85 34.51 -24.20
C SER A 703 12.28 34.35 -22.78
N SER A 704 12.13 35.49 -22.07
CA SER A 704 11.43 35.52 -20.78
C SER A 704 9.93 35.75 -21.04
N PRO A 705 9.05 34.80 -20.72
CA PRO A 705 7.61 34.97 -20.80
C PRO A 705 7.14 35.98 -19.74
N THR A 706 6.10 36.73 -20.03
CA THR A 706 5.68 37.86 -19.21
C THR A 706 4.21 37.81 -18.77
N GLY A 707 3.60 36.63 -18.78
CA GLY A 707 2.21 36.42 -18.36
C GLY A 707 1.18 36.96 -19.36
N ASN A 708 1.52 37.04 -20.65
CA ASN A 708 0.61 37.50 -21.71
C ASN A 708 -0.20 36.30 -22.27
N GLY A 709 -1.22 36.62 -23.10
CA GLY A 709 -2.11 35.62 -23.67
C GLY A 709 -3.20 35.18 -22.70
N GLY A 710 -3.75 34.00 -22.95
CA GLY A 710 -4.82 33.40 -22.11
C GLY A 710 -6.20 33.96 -22.47
N GLN A 711 -6.48 34.23 -23.73
CA GLN A 711 -7.85 34.52 -24.16
C GLN A 711 -8.76 33.37 -23.79
N TYR A 712 -8.25 32.13 -23.96
CA TYR A 712 -8.78 30.88 -23.43
C TYR A 712 -7.66 30.13 -22.72
N GLY A 713 -7.97 29.21 -21.80
CA GLY A 713 -6.99 28.56 -20.91
C GLY A 713 -6.35 29.55 -19.93
N ASN A 714 -5.08 29.38 -19.64
CA ASN A 714 -4.29 30.26 -18.78
C ASN A 714 -3.31 31.11 -19.60
N PRO A 715 -2.93 32.32 -19.12
CA PRO A 715 -1.86 33.07 -19.73
C PRO A 715 -0.52 32.35 -19.61
N ASP A 716 0.48 32.76 -20.38
CA ASP A 716 1.86 32.32 -20.22
C ASP A 716 2.38 32.52 -18.80
N PRO A 717 3.38 31.77 -18.38
CA PRO A 717 4.00 31.96 -17.06
C PRO A 717 4.74 33.31 -16.99
N ILE A 718 5.16 33.66 -15.77
CA ILE A 718 6.02 34.84 -15.53
C ILE A 718 7.44 34.35 -15.26
N GLY A 719 8.22 34.06 -16.30
CA GLY A 719 9.55 33.45 -16.19
C GLY A 719 9.57 31.98 -16.53
N GLY A 720 10.76 31.36 -16.43
CA GLY A 720 10.95 29.93 -16.58
C GLY A 720 10.42 29.14 -15.40
N ALA A 721 10.63 27.82 -15.41
CA ALA A 721 10.29 26.94 -14.29
C ALA A 721 11.19 27.24 -13.09
N ASP A 722 12.47 27.47 -13.35
CA ASP A 722 13.41 28.04 -12.40
C ASP A 722 14.04 29.28 -12.99
N GLY A 723 14.66 29.96 -13.24
CA GLY A 723 15.24 31.12 -13.92
C GLY A 723 14.22 32.08 -14.57
N ALA A 724 14.70 32.89 -15.46
CA ALA A 724 13.91 33.95 -16.12
C ALA A 724 13.52 33.61 -17.56
N TYR A 725 14.16 32.68 -18.21
CA TYR A 725 14.04 32.38 -19.62
C TYR A 725 13.55 30.95 -19.83
N CYS A 726 12.86 30.73 -20.93
CA CYS A 726 12.47 29.42 -21.43
C CYS A 726 12.40 29.43 -22.96
N VAL A 727 12.23 28.29 -23.58
CA VAL A 727 11.85 28.18 -25.00
C VAL A 727 10.33 28.22 -25.07
N ASN A 728 9.78 29.18 -25.85
CA ASN A 728 8.35 29.44 -25.88
C ASN A 728 7.83 29.78 -27.26
N TYR A 729 6.51 29.60 -27.41
CA TYR A 729 5.77 30.02 -28.58
C TYR A 729 4.99 31.32 -28.28
N ASN A 730 5.27 32.40 -29.00
CA ASN A 730 4.64 33.70 -28.88
C ASN A 730 4.55 34.26 -27.44
N PRO A 731 5.65 34.67 -26.82
CA PRO A 731 5.66 35.16 -25.43
C PRO A 731 4.91 36.49 -25.24
N ASN A 732 4.37 37.07 -26.32
CA ASN A 732 3.64 38.35 -26.32
C ASN A 732 2.11 38.18 -26.41
N GLY A 733 1.60 36.93 -26.46
CA GLY A 733 0.16 36.68 -26.56
C GLY A 733 -0.16 35.24 -26.98
N ASP A 734 -1.39 35.03 -27.38
CA ASP A 734 -1.88 33.71 -27.80
C ASP A 734 -1.34 33.32 -29.20
N TYR A 735 -1.38 32.02 -29.53
CA TYR A 735 -1.04 31.54 -30.87
C TYR A 735 -2.09 31.94 -31.90
N GLU A 736 -1.71 31.96 -33.20
CA GLU A 736 -2.57 32.43 -34.25
C GLU A 736 -3.62 31.39 -34.66
N ASN A 737 -4.79 31.89 -35.05
CA ASN A 737 -5.82 31.09 -35.74
C ASN A 737 -5.36 30.73 -37.16
N SER A 738 -5.76 29.55 -37.61
CA SER A 738 -5.42 28.98 -38.92
C SER A 738 -3.91 28.85 -39.13
N LEU A 739 -3.17 28.61 -38.05
CA LEU A 739 -1.74 28.37 -38.06
C LEU A 739 -1.46 26.99 -38.72
N SER A 740 -0.49 26.92 -39.61
CA SER A 740 0.10 25.63 -40.03
C SER A 740 1.13 25.18 -39.02
N GLU A 741 1.52 23.90 -39.03
CA GLU A 741 2.58 23.41 -38.15
C GLU A 741 3.83 24.33 -38.23
N VAL A 742 4.26 24.80 -37.08
CA VAL A 742 5.53 25.52 -36.86
C VAL A 742 6.28 24.89 -35.69
N ASN A 743 7.58 24.84 -35.81
CA ASN A 743 8.40 23.99 -35.00
C ASN A 743 9.51 24.71 -34.24
N VAL A 744 9.88 24.21 -33.07
CA VAL A 744 11.22 24.38 -32.53
C VAL A 744 11.90 23.00 -32.48
N THR A 745 13.13 22.93 -32.95
CA THR A 745 13.88 21.68 -33.10
C THR A 745 15.24 21.81 -32.42
N THR A 746 15.59 20.84 -31.60
CA THR A 746 16.90 20.75 -30.94
C THR A 746 18.06 20.68 -31.93
N GLY A 747 19.27 20.89 -31.50
CA GLY A 747 20.45 20.41 -32.20
C GLY A 747 20.48 18.89 -32.31
N ALA A 748 21.44 18.36 -33.06
CA ALA A 748 21.69 16.91 -33.08
C ALA A 748 22.22 16.48 -31.69
N ILE A 749 21.65 15.47 -31.14
CA ILE A 749 21.98 14.85 -29.84
C ILE A 749 22.59 13.48 -30.15
N ASP A 750 23.77 13.18 -29.60
CA ASP A 750 24.44 11.90 -29.81
C ASP A 750 24.02 10.92 -28.74
N CYS A 751 23.23 9.93 -29.07
CA CYS A 751 22.79 8.87 -28.19
C CYS A 751 23.46 7.51 -28.54
N SER A 752 24.60 7.53 -29.27
CA SER A 752 25.22 6.30 -29.80
C SER A 752 25.70 5.34 -28.71
N SER A 753 26.01 5.84 -27.50
CA SER A 753 26.41 5.03 -26.34
C SER A 753 25.25 4.78 -25.37
N LEU A 754 24.09 5.37 -25.61
CA LEU A 754 22.98 5.32 -24.66
C LEU A 754 22.05 4.14 -24.90
N THR A 755 21.51 3.61 -23.79
CA THR A 755 20.36 2.69 -23.77
C THR A 755 19.36 3.19 -22.73
N ASP A 756 18.13 2.70 -22.79
CA ASP A 756 17.02 3.14 -21.95
C ASP A 756 16.84 4.69 -21.98
N THR A 757 16.94 5.26 -23.17
CA THR A 757 16.94 6.72 -23.36
C THR A 757 15.55 7.32 -23.12
N SER A 758 15.48 8.32 -22.25
CA SER A 758 14.26 9.12 -22.03
C SER A 758 14.56 10.60 -22.14
N MET A 759 13.53 11.41 -22.37
CA MET A 759 13.64 12.86 -22.28
C MET A 759 12.76 13.39 -21.17
N LYS A 760 13.28 14.38 -20.44
CA LYS A 760 12.55 15.10 -19.39
C LYS A 760 12.61 16.59 -19.65
N PHE A 761 11.55 17.30 -19.30
CA PHE A 761 11.52 18.76 -19.36
C PHE A 761 10.36 19.31 -18.55
N ASP A 762 10.45 20.57 -18.14
CA ASP A 762 9.34 21.27 -17.54
C ASP A 762 8.43 21.86 -18.61
N ARG A 763 7.14 21.59 -18.50
CA ARG A 763 6.09 22.02 -19.41
C ARG A 763 5.18 23.05 -18.76
N TYR A 764 4.85 24.07 -19.53
CA TYR A 764 3.69 24.92 -19.32
C TYR A 764 3.02 25.11 -20.68
N LEU A 765 1.88 24.45 -20.90
CA LEU A 765 1.20 24.40 -22.21
C LEU A 765 -0.26 24.76 -22.07
N ASN A 766 -0.73 25.63 -22.96
CA ASN A 766 -2.16 25.89 -23.13
C ASN A 766 -2.54 25.72 -24.58
N VAL A 767 -3.42 24.78 -24.89
CA VAL A 767 -3.89 24.46 -26.24
C VAL A 767 -5.32 23.94 -26.19
N GLU A 768 -6.14 24.29 -27.17
CA GLU A 768 -7.51 23.77 -27.30
C GLU A 768 -7.51 22.26 -27.53
N THR A 769 -8.69 21.64 -27.36
CA THR A 769 -8.85 20.22 -27.63
C THR A 769 -8.35 19.80 -29.00
N ASP A 770 -7.72 18.63 -29.09
CA ASP A 770 -7.14 18.03 -30.31
C ASP A 770 -8.09 17.88 -31.50
N PHE A 771 -9.39 18.06 -31.29
CA PHE A 771 -10.35 18.15 -32.41
C PHE A 771 -10.20 19.41 -33.25
N TYR A 772 -9.68 20.50 -32.67
CA TYR A 772 -9.52 21.80 -33.31
C TYR A 772 -8.05 22.23 -33.45
N ASP A 773 -7.30 22.19 -32.32
CA ASP A 773 -5.93 22.69 -32.26
C ASP A 773 -4.95 21.61 -31.78
N HIS A 774 -3.76 21.62 -32.36
CA HIS A 774 -2.80 20.55 -32.15
C HIS A 774 -1.48 21.02 -31.54
N ALA A 775 -0.96 20.26 -30.63
CA ALA A 775 0.40 20.37 -30.13
C ALA A 775 1.04 18.94 -30.13
N TRP A 776 2.29 18.83 -30.60
CA TRP A 776 3.00 17.55 -30.64
C TRP A 776 4.41 17.68 -30.11
N ILE A 777 4.93 16.51 -29.66
CA ILE A 777 6.36 16.26 -29.53
C ILE A 777 6.71 15.17 -30.54
N LYS A 778 7.73 15.43 -31.35
CA LYS A 778 8.18 14.50 -32.40
C LYS A 778 9.68 14.26 -32.27
N ILE A 779 10.13 13.05 -32.64
CA ILE A 779 11.53 12.62 -32.61
C ILE A 779 11.98 12.15 -33.99
N SER A 780 13.24 12.32 -34.32
CA SER A 780 13.83 11.92 -35.61
C SER A 780 15.32 11.61 -35.44
N THR A 781 15.85 10.66 -36.23
CA THR A 781 17.30 10.39 -36.34
C THR A 781 17.95 11.06 -37.56
N ASP A 782 17.16 11.59 -38.50
CA ASP A 782 17.66 12.16 -39.78
C ASP A 782 17.19 13.62 -40.02
N ASN A 783 16.44 14.19 -39.06
CA ASN A 783 15.82 15.53 -39.16
C ASN A 783 14.88 15.69 -40.38
N GLN A 784 14.40 14.60 -40.98
CA GLN A 784 13.49 14.58 -42.13
C GLN A 784 12.27 13.73 -41.86
N ASN A 785 12.46 12.52 -41.31
CA ASN A 785 11.39 11.59 -40.97
C ASN A 785 11.12 11.66 -39.48
N TRP A 786 9.89 11.96 -39.08
CA TRP A 786 9.51 12.28 -37.72
C TRP A 786 8.50 11.26 -37.17
N SER A 787 8.76 10.70 -36.02
CA SER A 787 7.83 9.89 -35.23
C SER A 787 7.21 10.74 -34.13
N THR A 788 5.93 10.57 -33.87
CA THR A 788 5.24 11.27 -32.79
C THR A 788 5.53 10.58 -31.46
N VAL A 789 6.01 11.34 -30.48
CA VAL A 789 6.21 10.92 -29.11
C VAL A 789 4.96 11.24 -28.27
N TRP A 790 4.42 12.44 -28.46
CA TRP A 790 3.25 12.91 -27.73
C TRP A 790 2.38 13.84 -28.59
N THR A 791 1.09 13.85 -28.31
CA THR A 791 0.11 14.81 -28.83
C THR A 791 -0.93 15.13 -27.76
N ASN A 792 -1.51 16.34 -27.78
CA ASN A 792 -2.67 16.59 -26.94
C ASN A 792 -3.82 15.65 -27.33
N THR A 793 -4.56 15.13 -26.33
CA THR A 793 -5.71 14.24 -26.50
C THR A 793 -7.00 14.88 -25.93
N GLY A 794 -6.97 16.21 -25.77
CA GLY A 794 -8.01 17.06 -25.21
C GLY A 794 -7.46 18.46 -25.04
N GLU A 795 -8.23 19.32 -24.36
CA GLU A 795 -7.74 20.63 -23.93
C GLU A 795 -6.60 20.45 -22.92
N VAL A 796 -5.50 21.18 -23.09
CA VAL A 796 -4.45 21.33 -22.09
C VAL A 796 -4.46 22.77 -21.60
N ALA A 797 -4.55 22.98 -20.29
CA ALA A 797 -4.63 24.30 -19.67
C ALA A 797 -3.78 24.35 -18.40
N ASP A 798 -2.45 24.24 -18.57
CA ASP A 798 -1.51 24.27 -17.46
C ASP A 798 -1.56 25.66 -16.77
N SER A 799 -1.68 25.65 -15.44
CA SER A 799 -1.65 26.85 -14.59
C SER A 799 -0.35 26.97 -13.77
N SER A 800 0.50 25.98 -13.85
CA SER A 800 1.83 25.90 -13.23
C SER A 800 2.74 25.02 -14.09
N TRP A 801 4.04 25.18 -13.91
CA TRP A 801 5.03 24.31 -14.52
C TRP A 801 4.88 22.86 -13.99
N SER A 802 5.07 21.90 -14.87
CA SER A 802 5.06 20.46 -14.53
C SER A 802 6.12 19.70 -15.32
N GLN A 803 6.89 18.89 -14.63
CA GLN A 803 7.88 18.02 -15.27
C GLN A 803 7.17 16.95 -16.09
N GLN A 804 7.66 16.73 -17.29
CA GLN A 804 7.20 15.70 -18.23
C GLN A 804 8.36 14.75 -18.51
N GLU A 805 8.05 13.47 -18.64
CA GLU A 805 9.01 12.44 -19.00
C GLU A 805 8.44 11.55 -20.11
N TYR A 806 9.26 11.25 -21.13
CA TYR A 806 8.87 10.41 -22.25
C TYR A 806 9.98 9.43 -22.58
N ASP A 807 9.64 8.16 -22.64
CA ASP A 807 10.50 7.11 -23.18
C ASP A 807 10.70 7.36 -24.69
N ILE A 808 11.94 7.49 -25.11
CA ILE A 808 12.34 7.66 -26.50
C ILE A 808 13.34 6.56 -26.95
N SER A 809 13.57 5.55 -26.11
CA SER A 809 14.54 4.47 -26.32
C SER A 809 14.35 3.75 -27.66
N GLY A 810 13.09 3.47 -28.03
CA GLY A 810 12.76 2.81 -29.30
C GLY A 810 13.22 3.55 -30.57
N VAL A 811 13.63 4.81 -30.47
CA VAL A 811 14.13 5.63 -31.58
C VAL A 811 15.54 6.15 -31.32
N ALA A 812 15.88 6.42 -30.04
CA ALA A 812 17.10 7.13 -29.69
C ALA A 812 18.27 6.20 -29.32
N ASP A 813 18.02 5.02 -28.79
CA ASP A 813 19.07 4.09 -28.32
C ASP A 813 20.05 3.74 -29.44
N GLY A 814 21.34 3.97 -29.18
CA GLY A 814 22.43 3.66 -30.10
C GLY A 814 22.52 4.56 -31.32
N GLU A 815 21.71 5.62 -31.42
CA GLU A 815 21.68 6.49 -32.60
C GLU A 815 22.65 7.69 -32.44
N PRO A 816 23.53 7.92 -33.41
CA PRO A 816 24.54 8.99 -33.36
C PRO A 816 23.96 10.39 -33.58
N THR A 817 22.73 10.48 -34.03
CA THR A 817 22.01 11.74 -34.22
C THR A 817 20.54 11.59 -33.89
N VAL A 818 20.09 12.26 -32.85
CA VAL A 818 18.70 12.35 -32.44
C VAL A 818 18.28 13.81 -32.40
N TYR A 819 17.09 14.09 -32.89
CA TYR A 819 16.49 15.43 -32.85
C TYR A 819 15.12 15.34 -32.19
N VAL A 820 14.82 16.23 -31.29
CA VAL A 820 13.50 16.42 -30.70
C VAL A 820 12.87 17.70 -31.23
N ARG A 821 11.59 17.65 -31.53
CA ARG A 821 10.82 18.77 -32.08
C ARG A 821 9.55 18.97 -31.29
N PHE A 822 9.33 20.22 -30.84
CA PHE A 822 8.04 20.63 -30.30
C PHE A 822 7.31 21.40 -31.39
N VAL A 823 6.04 21.12 -31.58
CA VAL A 823 5.20 21.61 -32.66
C VAL A 823 4.01 22.35 -32.12
N MET A 824 3.74 23.54 -32.64
CA MET A 824 2.48 24.25 -32.44
C MET A 824 1.71 24.32 -33.78
N GLY A 825 0.41 24.04 -33.71
CA GLY A 825 -0.48 24.01 -34.92
C GLY A 825 -0.54 22.56 -35.47
N THR A 826 -1.49 22.21 -36.32
CA THR A 826 -2.45 23.10 -36.98
C THR A 826 -3.50 23.65 -36.00
N THR A 827 -3.94 24.87 -36.18
CA THR A 827 -5.03 25.48 -35.43
C THR A 827 -6.22 25.83 -36.33
N ASP A 828 -7.41 25.87 -35.75
CA ASP A 828 -8.63 26.22 -36.46
C ASP A 828 -8.79 27.77 -36.60
N SER A 829 -9.97 28.27 -36.83
CA SER A 829 -10.21 29.71 -37.05
C SER A 829 -10.77 30.46 -35.86
N SER A 830 -10.84 29.81 -34.70
CA SER A 830 -11.44 30.33 -33.44
C SER A 830 -10.54 29.97 -32.24
N TRP A 831 -10.84 30.41 -31.14
CA TRP A 831 -10.24 30.21 -29.81
C TRP A 831 -8.69 30.15 -29.85
N GLN A 832 -8.05 30.99 -29.11
CA GLN A 832 -6.60 31.10 -29.05
C GLN A 832 -6.14 30.94 -27.62
N TYR A 833 -5.11 30.13 -27.41
CA TYR A 833 -4.50 29.85 -26.11
C TYR A 833 -3.05 30.32 -26.10
N SER A 834 -2.39 30.35 -24.94
CA SER A 834 -1.05 30.91 -24.85
C SER A 834 0.05 30.05 -25.52
N GLY A 835 -0.17 28.77 -25.72
CA GLY A 835 0.76 27.86 -26.39
C GLY A 835 1.81 27.22 -25.49
N TRP A 836 2.95 26.84 -26.08
CA TRP A 836 4.03 26.15 -25.45
C TRP A 836 5.00 27.04 -24.67
N ASN A 837 5.38 26.61 -23.46
CA ASN A 837 6.59 27.05 -22.78
C ASN A 837 7.34 25.79 -22.28
N ILE A 838 8.66 25.73 -22.49
CA ILE A 838 9.52 24.55 -22.25
C ILE A 838 10.76 25.02 -21.51
N ASP A 839 11.08 24.33 -20.41
CA ASP A 839 12.26 24.62 -19.62
C ASP A 839 12.94 23.32 -19.17
N ASN A 840 14.16 23.38 -18.64
CA ASN A 840 14.89 22.27 -18.05
C ASN A 840 14.89 20.98 -18.91
N PHE A 841 15.16 21.12 -20.21
CA PHE A 841 15.15 19.98 -21.12
C PHE A 841 16.38 19.08 -20.89
N GLN A 842 16.17 17.81 -20.72
CA GLN A 842 17.20 16.82 -20.43
C GLN A 842 17.01 15.56 -21.29
N ILE A 843 18.13 14.91 -21.62
CA ILE A 843 18.17 13.53 -22.15
C ILE A 843 18.82 12.66 -21.09
N TRP A 844 18.10 11.67 -20.67
CA TRP A 844 18.50 10.65 -19.71
C TRP A 844 18.78 9.33 -20.42
N GLY A 845 19.72 8.55 -19.90
CA GLY A 845 19.99 7.21 -20.42
C GLY A 845 21.07 6.50 -19.62
N VAL A 846 21.23 5.20 -19.86
CA VAL A 846 22.35 4.42 -19.37
C VAL A 846 23.46 4.55 -20.41
N ASP A 847 24.58 5.21 -20.03
CA ASP A 847 25.73 5.36 -20.90
C ASP A 847 26.59 4.11 -20.85
N GLY A 848 26.65 3.37 -21.96
CA GLY A 848 27.42 2.13 -22.13
C GLY A 848 28.93 2.36 -22.35
N ASP A 849 29.33 3.58 -22.72
CA ASP A 849 30.73 3.93 -23.02
C ASP A 849 31.44 4.61 -21.83
N SER A 850 30.79 4.71 -20.66
CA SER A 850 31.47 5.23 -19.49
C SER A 850 32.57 4.26 -19.07
N GLU A 851 33.78 4.50 -19.56
CA GLU A 851 34.99 3.98 -18.91
C GLU A 851 34.95 4.39 -17.44
N PRO A 852 35.40 3.54 -16.49
CA PRO A 852 35.36 3.89 -15.07
C PRO A 852 36.06 5.23 -14.88
N VAL A 853 35.28 6.24 -14.42
CA VAL A 853 35.83 7.58 -14.22
C VAL A 853 36.91 7.51 -13.14
N CYS A 854 38.13 7.61 -13.55
CA CYS A 854 39.24 7.72 -12.64
C CYS A 854 39.14 9.10 -11.98
N ALA A 855 38.71 9.14 -10.72
CA ALA A 855 38.57 10.41 -10.00
C ALA A 855 39.85 11.23 -10.05
N GLY A 856 39.81 12.37 -10.72
CA GLY A 856 40.95 13.26 -10.93
C GLY A 856 41.65 13.15 -12.30
N ASP A 857 41.24 12.24 -13.19
CA ASP A 857 41.71 12.16 -14.58
C ASP A 857 40.80 13.06 -15.46
N PHE A 858 41.11 14.33 -15.52
CA PHE A 858 40.35 15.36 -16.21
C PHE A 858 40.74 15.54 -17.70
N ASP A 859 41.84 14.93 -18.12
CA ASP A 859 42.28 14.92 -19.52
C ASP A 859 41.96 13.58 -20.25
N GLY A 860 41.40 12.58 -19.52
CA GLY A 860 40.95 11.31 -20.06
C GLY A 860 42.07 10.38 -20.52
N ASN A 861 43.25 10.52 -19.97
CA ASN A 861 44.44 9.73 -20.41
C ASN A 861 44.73 8.49 -19.54
N ALA A 862 43.78 8.10 -18.68
CA ALA A 862 43.88 7.00 -17.72
C ALA A 862 45.03 7.13 -16.70
N SER A 863 45.41 8.35 -16.33
CA SER A 863 46.46 8.60 -15.34
C SER A 863 46.27 9.96 -14.68
N VAL A 864 46.06 10.02 -13.39
CA VAL A 864 45.98 11.29 -12.65
C VAL A 864 47.36 11.88 -12.43
N ASN A 865 47.67 12.98 -13.13
CA ASN A 865 49.00 13.57 -13.17
C ASN A 865 48.97 15.11 -13.39
N VAL A 866 50.10 15.69 -13.76
CA VAL A 866 50.21 17.15 -13.95
C VAL A 866 49.33 17.69 -15.11
N ASN A 867 48.93 16.86 -16.07
CA ASN A 867 48.09 17.28 -17.17
C ASN A 867 46.66 17.52 -16.71
N ASP A 868 46.15 16.70 -15.81
CA ASP A 868 44.84 16.86 -15.18
C ASP A 868 44.77 18.13 -14.35
N LEU A 869 45.82 18.36 -13.56
CA LEU A 869 45.95 19.62 -12.84
C LEU A 869 45.94 20.83 -13.78
N LEU A 870 46.57 20.73 -14.94
CA LEU A 870 46.56 21.76 -15.96
C LEU A 870 45.20 21.89 -16.62
N ALA A 871 44.49 20.78 -16.84
CA ALA A 871 43.13 20.80 -17.39
C ALA A 871 42.17 21.57 -16.48
N VAL A 872 42.17 21.24 -15.17
CA VAL A 872 41.36 21.95 -14.16
C VAL A 872 41.71 23.44 -14.09
N ILE A 873 43.01 23.78 -14.10
CA ILE A 873 43.49 25.17 -14.02
C ILE A 873 43.11 25.97 -15.30
N GLN A 874 43.18 25.34 -16.47
CA GLN A 874 42.88 26.01 -17.74
C GLN A 874 41.38 26.35 -17.87
N GLN A 875 40.51 25.58 -17.24
CA GLN A 875 39.06 25.75 -17.26
C GLN A 875 38.50 26.15 -15.89
N TRP A 876 39.32 26.84 -15.08
CA TRP A 876 38.96 27.28 -13.74
C TRP A 876 37.71 28.14 -13.71
N ASN A 877 36.74 27.76 -12.87
CA ASN A 877 35.37 28.32 -12.75
C ASN A 877 34.50 28.19 -14.02
N ASN A 878 34.85 27.25 -14.93
CA ASN A 878 33.96 26.89 -16.04
C ASN A 878 34.50 25.65 -16.81
N PRO A 879 34.07 24.39 -16.50
CA PRO A 879 33.21 24.02 -15.40
C PRO A 879 33.89 23.80 -14.04
N TYR A 880 35.24 23.68 -14.01
CA TYR A 880 35.97 23.12 -12.87
C TYR A 880 36.09 24.06 -11.66
N THR A 881 36.08 23.48 -10.46
CA THR A 881 36.01 24.12 -9.14
C THR A 881 37.21 23.80 -8.26
N VAL A 882 37.21 24.29 -7.02
CA VAL A 882 38.21 23.93 -6.00
C VAL A 882 38.15 22.44 -5.66
N ASP A 883 36.97 21.83 -5.69
CA ASP A 883 36.81 20.41 -5.34
C ASP A 883 37.43 19.52 -6.42
N ASP A 884 37.32 19.89 -7.69
CA ASP A 884 38.01 19.20 -8.80
C ASP A 884 39.51 19.24 -8.66
N LEU A 885 40.06 20.40 -8.27
CA LEU A 885 41.50 20.53 -7.97
C LEU A 885 41.92 19.64 -6.79
N LEU A 886 41.12 19.58 -5.75
CA LEU A 886 41.38 18.71 -4.59
C LEU A 886 41.30 17.24 -4.99
N THR A 887 40.39 16.87 -5.90
CA THR A 887 40.24 15.51 -6.44
C THR A 887 41.51 15.09 -7.22
N VAL A 888 42.05 15.93 -8.10
CA VAL A 888 43.35 15.66 -8.75
C VAL A 888 44.46 15.44 -7.72
N ILE A 889 44.52 16.30 -6.70
CA ILE A 889 45.57 16.22 -5.66
C ILE A 889 45.42 14.94 -4.82
N ALA A 890 44.19 14.57 -4.46
CA ALA A 890 43.91 13.38 -3.66
C ALA A 890 44.28 12.07 -4.38
N ASN A 891 44.11 12.05 -5.70
CA ASN A 891 44.35 10.87 -6.55
C ASN A 891 45.65 10.95 -7.34
N TRP A 892 46.60 11.81 -6.95
CA TRP A 892 47.85 12.08 -7.65
C TRP A 892 48.71 10.82 -7.87
N ASN A 893 49.18 10.62 -9.10
CA ASN A 893 49.92 9.43 -9.58
C ASN A 893 49.12 8.12 -9.58
N THR A 894 47.81 8.17 -9.54
CA THR A 894 46.96 7.00 -9.78
C THR A 894 46.94 6.70 -11.28
N THR A 895 47.11 5.42 -11.62
CA THR A 895 46.87 4.92 -12.98
C THR A 895 45.53 4.25 -12.97
N CYS A 896 44.62 4.68 -13.82
CA CYS A 896 43.30 4.13 -13.95
C CYS A 896 43.38 2.74 -14.57
N PRO A 897 42.45 1.82 -14.21
CA PRO A 897 42.43 0.47 -14.74
C PRO A 897 42.21 0.41 -16.23
#